data_4c505dbd1968eb4398cdab2e461fa7d2
#
_entry.id   4c505dbd1968eb4398cdab2e461fa7d2
#
_cell.length_a   1.000
_cell.length_b   1.000
_cell.length_c   1.000
_cell.angle_alpha   90.00
_cell.angle_beta   90.00
_cell.angle_gamma   90.00
#
_symmetry.space_group_name_H-M   'P 1'
#
loop_
_entity.id
_entity.type
_entity.pdbx_description
1 polymer ?
#
loop_
_entity_poly.entity_id
_entity_poly.type
_entity_poly.pdbx_seq_one_letter_code
_entity_poly.pdbx_strand_id
1 'polypeptide(L)'
;EMSKLASGTVASAMTKVTGASIEDGKYINVRGLGDRYSLTQLDGLIMPGSDPYRNSASLDLIPTAILDNVITSKTFTPDQPGIFTGGNVDVKTKSFPETQSLTLSLSGGFNTVDNGQAGFLTEEGGRRDWLGYDDGSRARPSILGQEGIGQYLTKDVEFDSRFSNKVAADKATEVVNAFDRKFDSDTRTSGLNQGISLNYGNTFETGEESELGILLSTQYKRDWEHRENTVLNNWLLFNIDSGVLDNRGTYTEDVSTESPIVNGLLGLAYKINKSHTIEFKTIYSHSSEKQGRSIFGEDGNNIEAPLFKIGRYNGFIQTELLNLQFTGKHRFENVLSGMEVEWSTVNTTTTREEPNLRFFSSQFDSESGREGIPLANVNDPFWFWRNLEDKSQQARVDVKIPLKFGEGNGNILKVGAYGSRKDRSFGENRYINKTGSKGKDFNGDFGAFFGQDNIGLIETQTTSSGAERYHLGNFIIDNSIAKNSYNGTEDVNAAYIMMIFNPIKNLKLVGGLRYESTGMFVQSEEINIEGIEADSTNTGSINISKLLPSVNAIYALNNDMNLRAGFNQTIARPNLREIAPFASFDVLTDEFLLGNPTLEQTSVSNYDIRWEYFYQPGEILAVSAFHKDFNNPIGLTLRNAANIERQYINVESGFVSGIEFEMRKKLNFLGEKFENLKITSNIAFINSGIDVVEQGGFTPEDRPFFGQAPILANAVFGYDNFEKGFNISAAYNYKGDNLTVIGDSGTDVYTRAINTLDVVASKTIGEIDIRIAAKNLLNPDYKESIEWEGQEYISRLYKRGMDFSVSLSYRLL
;
A
#
# COMPACT_ATOMS: atom_id res chain seq x y z
N GLU A 1 16.71 -20.72 4.75
CA GLU A 1 16.71 -20.41 3.29
C GLU A 1 16.47 -18.92 2.99
N MET A 2 15.60 -18.25 3.74
CA MET A 2 15.29 -16.82 3.49
C MET A 2 16.47 -15.89 3.80
N SER A 3 17.25 -16.13 4.83
CA SER A 3 18.47 -15.36 5.10
C SER A 3 19.52 -15.50 3.99
N LYS A 4 19.48 -16.60 3.24
CA LYS A 4 20.33 -16.86 2.06
C LYS A 4 19.75 -16.25 0.77
N LEU A 5 18.49 -15.93 0.75
CA LEU A 5 17.84 -15.26 -0.38
C LEU A 5 18.16 -13.78 -0.43
N ALA A 6 18.90 -13.27 0.56
CA ALA A 6 19.53 -11.94 0.62
C ALA A 6 18.76 -10.85 -0.16
N SER A 7 17.45 -10.90 -0.09
CA SER A 7 16.59 -9.82 -0.51
C SER A 7 16.53 -8.83 0.65
N GLY A 8 16.77 -7.55 0.43
CA GLY A 8 16.81 -6.56 1.51
C GLY A 8 15.47 -6.39 2.25
N THR A 9 14.34 -6.90 1.70
CA THR A 9 13.00 -6.77 2.26
C THR A 9 12.22 -8.09 2.17
N VAL A 10 11.22 -8.25 3.03
CA VAL A 10 10.28 -9.39 2.99
C VAL A 10 9.54 -9.44 1.65
N ALA A 11 9.16 -8.29 1.09
CA ALA A 11 8.49 -8.20 -0.20
C ALA A 11 9.26 -8.96 -1.30
N SER A 12 10.56 -8.73 -1.41
CA SER A 12 11.38 -9.40 -2.42
C SER A 12 11.60 -10.90 -2.15
N ALA A 13 11.43 -11.37 -0.92
CA ALA A 13 11.41 -12.79 -0.61
C ALA A 13 10.10 -13.46 -1.03
N MET A 14 9.00 -12.73 -0.95
CA MET A 14 7.66 -13.24 -1.26
C MET A 14 7.40 -13.49 -2.75
N THR A 15 8.15 -12.87 -3.65
CA THR A 15 8.06 -13.15 -5.11
C THR A 15 8.38 -14.61 -5.46
N LYS A 16 9.01 -15.35 -4.53
CA LYS A 16 9.37 -16.77 -4.69
C LYS A 16 8.33 -17.72 -4.08
N VAL A 17 7.29 -17.19 -3.46
CA VAL A 17 6.21 -17.98 -2.88
C VAL A 17 5.19 -18.33 -3.96
N THR A 18 4.80 -19.61 -4.02
CA THR A 18 3.84 -20.12 -5.00
C THR A 18 2.52 -19.33 -4.96
N GLY A 19 2.10 -18.82 -6.14
CA GLY A 19 0.86 -18.07 -6.28
C GLY A 19 0.86 -16.73 -5.55
N ALA A 20 2.03 -16.21 -5.15
CA ALA A 20 2.20 -14.86 -4.64
C ALA A 20 2.81 -13.96 -5.71
N SER A 21 2.37 -12.72 -5.76
CA SER A 21 2.96 -11.63 -6.52
C SER A 21 3.08 -10.39 -5.63
N ILE A 22 3.98 -9.50 -5.97
CA ILE A 22 4.16 -8.23 -5.26
C ILE A 22 3.71 -7.10 -6.17
N GLU A 23 2.86 -6.26 -5.63
CA GLU A 23 2.38 -5.03 -6.26
C GLU A 23 3.14 -3.83 -5.67
N ASP A 24 3.53 -2.87 -6.52
CA ASP A 24 4.29 -1.67 -6.18
C ASP A 24 5.55 -1.92 -5.35
N GLY A 25 6.13 -3.13 -5.46
CA GLY A 25 7.31 -3.53 -4.69
C GLY A 25 7.09 -3.72 -3.18
N LYS A 26 5.89 -3.52 -2.67
CA LYS A 26 5.55 -3.41 -1.23
C LYS A 26 4.43 -4.35 -0.79
N TYR A 27 3.37 -4.53 -1.59
CA TYR A 27 2.13 -5.21 -1.21
C TYR A 27 2.04 -6.61 -1.79
N ILE A 28 1.57 -7.55 -0.98
CA ILE A 28 1.43 -8.94 -1.43
C ILE A 28 0.03 -9.24 -1.96
N ASN A 29 -0.01 -9.89 -3.11
CA ASN A 29 -1.20 -10.48 -3.70
C ASN A 29 -1.04 -12.00 -3.74
N VAL A 30 -2.06 -12.75 -3.32
CA VAL A 30 -2.03 -14.20 -3.32
C VAL A 30 -3.14 -14.75 -4.21
N ARG A 31 -2.81 -15.71 -5.09
CA ARG A 31 -3.72 -16.29 -6.10
C ARG A 31 -4.32 -15.25 -7.05
N GLY A 32 -3.58 -14.19 -7.33
CA GLY A 32 -4.05 -13.08 -8.18
C GLY A 32 -5.11 -12.18 -7.54
N LEU A 33 -5.49 -12.44 -6.30
CA LEU A 33 -6.40 -11.58 -5.55
C LEU A 33 -5.62 -10.41 -4.94
N GLY A 34 -6.13 -9.20 -5.10
CA GLY A 34 -5.53 -7.97 -4.62
C GLY A 34 -5.38 -7.89 -3.09
N ASP A 35 -4.83 -6.78 -2.64
CA ASP A 35 -4.47 -6.51 -1.26
C ASP A 35 -5.65 -6.62 -0.27
N ARG A 36 -6.89 -6.36 -0.69
CA ARG A 36 -8.11 -6.55 0.11
C ARG A 36 -8.29 -7.98 0.61
N TYR A 37 -7.84 -8.96 -0.18
CA TYR A 37 -8.03 -10.38 0.08
C TYR A 37 -6.78 -11.07 0.62
N SER A 38 -5.69 -10.30 0.80
CA SER A 38 -4.41 -10.78 1.30
C SER A 38 -4.10 -10.15 2.66
N LEU A 39 -3.73 -10.97 3.65
CA LEU A 39 -3.46 -10.52 5.00
C LEU A 39 -1.97 -10.61 5.31
N THR A 40 -1.43 -9.57 5.93
CA THR A 40 -0.07 -9.58 6.49
C THR A 40 -0.14 -9.56 8.02
N GLN A 41 0.56 -10.50 8.64
CA GLN A 41 0.71 -10.57 10.09
C GLN A 41 2.20 -10.49 10.48
N LEU A 42 2.44 -10.01 11.67
CA LEU A 42 3.74 -10.07 12.33
C LEU A 42 3.58 -10.86 13.63
N ASP A 43 4.27 -11.99 13.72
CA ASP A 43 4.18 -12.91 14.87
C ASP A 43 2.73 -13.26 15.27
N GLY A 44 1.84 -13.40 14.29
CA GLY A 44 0.45 -13.81 14.47
C GLY A 44 -0.55 -12.68 14.74
N LEU A 45 -0.13 -11.42 14.79
CA LEU A 45 -0.99 -10.25 14.92
C LEU A 45 -1.04 -9.45 13.62
N ILE A 46 -2.18 -8.85 13.31
CA ILE A 46 -2.41 -8.14 12.06
C ILE A 46 -1.56 -6.86 12.03
N MET A 47 -0.78 -6.68 10.97
CA MET A 47 -0.08 -5.42 10.72
C MET A 47 -1.05 -4.40 10.10
N PRO A 48 -1.18 -3.21 10.69
CA PRO A 48 -1.99 -2.15 10.08
C PRO A 48 -1.32 -1.62 8.81
N GLY A 49 -2.12 -1.25 7.82
CA GLY A 49 -1.66 -0.50 6.66
C GLY A 49 -1.27 0.93 7.04
N SER A 50 -0.17 1.41 6.50
CA SER A 50 0.28 2.82 6.66
C SER A 50 -0.28 3.74 5.56
N ASP A 51 -0.88 3.16 4.53
CA ASP A 51 -1.52 3.88 3.43
C ASP A 51 -3.05 3.85 3.59
N PRO A 52 -3.74 5.00 3.66
CA PRO A 52 -5.20 5.05 3.80
C PRO A 52 -5.96 4.45 2.62
N TYR A 53 -5.31 4.32 1.47
CA TYR A 53 -5.88 3.80 0.23
C TYR A 53 -5.60 2.30 0.00
N ARG A 54 -4.87 1.64 0.92
CA ARG A 54 -4.52 0.22 0.85
C ARG A 54 -5.06 -0.56 2.04
N ASN A 55 -5.38 -1.83 1.80
CA ASN A 55 -5.91 -2.72 2.83
C ASN A 55 -4.83 -3.56 3.52
N SER A 56 -3.70 -3.80 2.87
CA SER A 56 -2.60 -4.59 3.41
C SER A 56 -1.44 -3.73 3.90
N ALA A 57 -0.67 -4.26 4.85
CA ALA A 57 0.55 -3.62 5.31
C ALA A 57 1.68 -3.73 4.28
N SER A 58 2.52 -2.72 4.25
CA SER A 58 3.71 -2.70 3.40
C SER A 58 4.80 -3.63 3.96
N LEU A 59 5.26 -4.59 3.15
CA LEU A 59 6.27 -5.58 3.54
C LEU A 59 7.71 -5.03 3.52
N ASP A 60 7.94 -3.84 2.97
CA ASP A 60 9.25 -3.19 2.96
C ASP A 60 9.65 -2.59 4.32
N LEU A 61 8.66 -2.43 5.21
CA LEU A 61 8.88 -2.00 6.60
C LEU A 61 9.62 -3.05 7.44
N ILE A 62 9.71 -4.32 6.98
CA ILE A 62 10.28 -5.42 7.75
C ILE A 62 11.63 -5.85 7.15
N PRO A 63 12.76 -5.61 7.84
CA PRO A 63 14.07 -6.05 7.40
C PRO A 63 14.19 -7.58 7.41
N THR A 64 14.79 -8.17 6.36
CA THR A 64 14.99 -9.63 6.31
C THR A 64 15.96 -10.19 7.36
N ALA A 65 16.84 -9.36 7.90
CA ALA A 65 17.84 -9.78 8.90
C ALA A 65 17.23 -10.30 10.21
N ILE A 66 16.02 -9.81 10.55
CA ILE A 66 15.31 -10.18 11.79
C ILE A 66 14.40 -11.40 11.63
N LEU A 67 14.24 -11.89 10.42
CA LEU A 67 13.30 -12.97 10.14
C LEU A 67 13.80 -14.30 10.68
N ASP A 68 12.91 -15.04 11.31
CA ASP A 68 13.04 -16.47 11.52
C ASP A 68 12.51 -17.22 10.30
N ASN A 69 11.23 -17.03 10.01
CA ASN A 69 10.58 -17.59 8.81
C ASN A 69 9.39 -16.73 8.36
N VAL A 70 8.83 -17.08 7.19
CA VAL A 70 7.55 -16.51 6.72
C VAL A 70 6.61 -17.66 6.39
N ILE A 71 5.45 -17.66 7.04
CA ILE A 71 4.42 -18.69 6.87
C ILE A 71 3.35 -18.13 5.95
N THR A 72 3.19 -18.74 4.79
CA THR A 72 2.08 -18.40 3.88
C THR A 72 1.01 -19.47 3.95
N SER A 73 -0.17 -19.08 4.40
CA SER A 73 -1.34 -19.94 4.46
C SER A 73 -2.31 -19.55 3.35
N LYS A 74 -2.73 -20.52 2.54
CA LYS A 74 -3.71 -20.32 1.46
C LYS A 74 -5.09 -20.92 1.79
N THR A 75 -5.19 -21.63 2.90
CA THR A 75 -6.41 -22.27 3.37
C THR A 75 -6.67 -21.84 4.81
N PHE A 76 -7.88 -21.36 5.07
CA PHE A 76 -8.30 -20.85 6.37
C PHE A 76 -8.44 -21.95 7.41
N THR A 77 -8.03 -21.64 8.64
CA THR A 77 -8.34 -22.40 9.85
C THR A 77 -8.91 -21.45 10.92
N PRO A 78 -9.77 -21.93 11.84
CA PRO A 78 -10.48 -21.06 12.80
C PRO A 78 -9.61 -20.21 13.71
N ASP A 79 -8.36 -20.61 13.93
CA ASP A 79 -7.39 -19.88 14.72
C ASP A 79 -6.76 -18.67 13.99
N GLN A 80 -7.10 -18.46 12.72
CA GLN A 80 -6.66 -17.35 11.92
C GLN A 80 -7.75 -16.28 11.81
N PRO A 81 -7.43 -15.00 11.53
CA PRO A 81 -8.42 -13.97 11.25
C PRO A 81 -9.31 -14.34 10.06
N GLY A 82 -10.62 -14.01 10.11
CA GLY A 82 -11.57 -14.33 9.04
C GLY A 82 -11.36 -13.57 7.73
N ILE A 83 -10.56 -12.50 7.75
CA ILE A 83 -10.37 -11.55 6.64
C ILE A 83 -9.33 -11.99 5.60
N PHE A 84 -8.95 -13.26 5.51
CA PHE A 84 -8.07 -13.69 4.45
C PHE A 84 -8.76 -14.67 3.48
N THR A 85 -8.84 -14.28 2.23
CA THR A 85 -9.46 -15.10 1.17
C THR A 85 -8.43 -15.60 0.17
N GLY A 86 -7.48 -14.74 -0.24
CA GLY A 86 -6.36 -15.08 -1.11
C GLY A 86 -5.29 -15.84 -0.36
N GLY A 87 -4.76 -15.24 0.70
CA GLY A 87 -3.74 -15.83 1.56
C GLY A 87 -3.40 -14.97 2.76
N ASN A 88 -2.82 -15.62 3.77
CA ASN A 88 -2.27 -14.98 4.95
C ASN A 88 -0.76 -15.18 4.97
N VAL A 89 -0.02 -14.10 5.11
CA VAL A 89 1.44 -14.05 5.22
C VAL A 89 1.81 -13.64 6.63
N ASP A 90 2.20 -14.61 7.45
CA ASP A 90 2.65 -14.37 8.81
C ASP A 90 4.18 -14.34 8.86
N VAL A 91 4.73 -13.16 9.07
CA VAL A 91 6.16 -12.91 9.21
C VAL A 91 6.57 -13.20 10.64
N LYS A 92 7.39 -14.24 10.83
CA LYS A 92 7.92 -14.62 12.14
C LYS A 92 9.30 -14.04 12.34
N THR A 93 9.49 -13.35 13.46
CA THR A 93 10.78 -12.78 13.83
C THR A 93 11.51 -13.70 14.83
N LYS A 94 12.85 -13.64 14.80
CA LYS A 94 13.69 -14.38 15.77
C LYS A 94 13.41 -13.93 17.18
N SER A 95 13.37 -14.87 18.13
CA SER A 95 13.24 -14.57 19.57
C SER A 95 14.55 -14.81 20.32
N PHE A 96 15.20 -15.94 20.02
CA PHE A 96 16.49 -16.33 20.63
C PHE A 96 17.50 -16.57 19.51
N PRO A 97 18.47 -15.63 19.28
CA PRO A 97 19.58 -15.88 18.37
C PRO A 97 20.41 -17.06 18.86
N GLU A 98 20.67 -18.05 17.96
CA GLU A 98 21.43 -19.25 18.32
C GLU A 98 22.91 -18.96 18.64
N THR A 99 23.45 -17.92 18.02
CA THR A 99 24.82 -17.47 18.21
C THR A 99 24.87 -15.95 18.33
N GLN A 100 25.85 -15.46 19.11
CA GLN A 100 26.16 -14.04 19.09
C GLN A 100 26.53 -13.60 17.68
N SER A 101 25.94 -12.51 17.24
CA SER A 101 26.18 -11.96 15.91
C SER A 101 26.08 -10.46 15.91
N LEU A 102 27.02 -9.82 15.25
CA LEU A 102 26.97 -8.39 14.94
C LEU A 102 27.32 -8.21 13.46
N THR A 103 26.38 -7.77 12.66
CA THR A 103 26.55 -7.64 11.20
C THR A 103 26.32 -6.21 10.78
N LEU A 104 27.29 -5.60 10.11
CA LEU A 104 27.16 -4.33 9.40
C LEU A 104 27.01 -4.59 7.92
N SER A 105 25.98 -4.01 7.29
CA SER A 105 25.76 -4.14 5.85
C SER A 105 25.69 -2.77 5.18
N LEU A 106 26.36 -2.64 4.03
CA LEU A 106 26.35 -1.48 3.15
C LEU A 106 25.81 -1.91 1.80
N SER A 107 24.94 -1.11 1.21
CA SER A 107 24.41 -1.36 -0.14
C SER A 107 24.42 -0.10 -0.99
N GLY A 108 24.68 -0.28 -2.28
CA GLY A 108 24.57 0.73 -3.31
C GLY A 108 23.83 0.17 -4.52
N GLY A 109 23.00 0.98 -5.16
CA GLY A 109 22.21 0.58 -6.32
C GLY A 109 22.15 1.66 -7.39
N PHE A 110 21.95 1.23 -8.62
CA PHE A 110 21.77 2.07 -9.79
C PHE A 110 20.63 1.50 -10.64
N ASN A 111 19.66 2.35 -10.95
CA ASN A 111 18.59 2.05 -11.91
C ASN A 111 18.85 2.86 -13.19
N THR A 112 18.63 2.24 -14.35
CA THR A 112 18.94 2.84 -15.66
C THR A 112 18.04 4.01 -16.04
N VAL A 113 16.90 4.18 -15.40
CA VAL A 113 15.95 5.28 -15.61
C VAL A 113 16.03 6.29 -14.46
N ASP A 114 16.16 5.81 -13.22
CA ASP A 114 16.00 6.63 -12.02
C ASP A 114 17.26 7.43 -11.65
N ASN A 115 18.45 6.87 -11.86
CA ASN A 115 19.68 7.41 -11.28
C ASN A 115 20.57 8.11 -12.34
N GLY A 116 21.18 9.22 -11.93
CA GLY A 116 22.05 10.00 -12.79
C GLY A 116 21.31 10.92 -13.76
N GLN A 117 19.99 11.06 -13.61
CA GLN A 117 19.15 11.90 -14.47
C GLN A 117 19.24 13.37 -14.04
N ALA A 118 19.60 14.25 -14.98
CA ALA A 118 19.74 15.69 -14.72
C ALA A 118 18.38 16.41 -14.55
N GLY A 119 17.30 15.81 -15.10
CA GLY A 119 15.93 16.34 -15.04
C GLY A 119 15.18 15.99 -13.75
N PHE A 120 15.83 15.42 -12.74
CA PHE A 120 15.16 15.02 -11.50
C PHE A 120 14.49 16.21 -10.81
N LEU A 121 13.14 16.19 -10.79
CA LEU A 121 12.34 17.24 -10.18
C LEU A 121 12.43 17.17 -8.65
N THR A 122 12.62 18.30 -8.00
CA THR A 122 12.71 18.38 -6.54
C THR A 122 12.24 19.74 -6.05
N GLU A 123 12.10 19.91 -4.76
CA GLU A 123 11.88 21.19 -4.10
C GLU A 123 13.00 21.50 -3.12
N GLU A 124 13.21 22.79 -2.82
CA GLU A 124 13.99 23.18 -1.67
C GLU A 124 13.31 22.67 -0.40
N GLY A 125 14.00 21.81 0.34
CA GLY A 125 13.43 21.13 1.50
C GLY A 125 14.07 21.51 2.81
N GLY A 126 13.60 20.87 3.87
CA GLY A 126 14.16 21.01 5.21
C GLY A 126 15.55 20.36 5.35
N ARG A 127 16.28 20.74 6.40
CA ARG A 127 17.62 20.21 6.69
C ARG A 127 17.64 18.71 7.00
N ARG A 128 16.48 18.13 7.36
CA ARG A 128 16.31 16.72 7.75
C ARG A 128 15.70 15.86 6.66
N ASP A 129 15.40 16.40 5.48
CA ASP A 129 14.81 15.64 4.36
C ASP A 129 15.59 14.38 3.99
N TRP A 130 16.93 14.42 4.14
CA TRP A 130 17.77 13.27 3.85
C TRP A 130 17.52 12.08 4.80
N LEU A 131 16.96 12.33 5.99
CA LEU A 131 16.47 11.31 6.93
C LEU A 131 14.95 11.05 6.79
N GLY A 132 14.26 11.85 5.97
CA GLY A 132 12.84 11.76 5.77
C GLY A 132 11.98 12.55 6.73
N TYR A 133 12.55 13.37 7.60
CA TYR A 133 11.80 14.15 8.58
C TYR A 133 11.58 15.58 8.12
N ASP A 134 10.32 16.04 8.13
CA ASP A 134 10.06 17.47 8.06
C ASP A 134 10.60 18.17 9.32
N ASP A 135 11.34 19.25 9.15
CA ASP A 135 11.89 20.03 10.25
C ASP A 135 11.02 21.22 10.67
N GLY A 136 9.77 21.25 10.18
CA GLY A 136 8.79 22.29 10.37
C GLY A 136 8.82 23.37 9.28
N SER A 137 9.70 23.25 8.29
CA SER A 137 9.77 24.18 7.14
C SER A 137 8.50 24.13 6.27
N ARG A 138 7.76 23.00 6.31
CA ARG A 138 6.50 22.79 5.60
C ARG A 138 5.27 22.91 6.50
N ALA A 139 5.43 23.41 7.73
CA ALA A 139 4.33 23.55 8.66
C ALA A 139 3.26 24.52 8.10
N ARG A 140 1.99 24.27 8.43
CA ARG A 140 0.90 25.20 8.13
C ARG A 140 1.22 26.56 8.76
N PRO A 141 1.09 27.67 8.01
CA PRO A 141 1.37 29.01 8.54
C PRO A 141 0.69 29.29 9.87
N SER A 142 1.44 29.71 10.87
CA SER A 142 0.95 29.89 12.25
C SER A 142 -0.17 30.95 12.36
N ILE A 143 -0.21 31.91 11.44
CA ILE A 143 -1.28 32.92 11.36
C ILE A 143 -2.67 32.26 11.18
N LEU A 144 -2.76 31.12 10.49
CA LEU A 144 -4.01 30.38 10.25
C LEU A 144 -4.64 29.80 11.53
N GLY A 145 -3.87 29.71 12.61
CA GLY A 145 -4.32 29.28 13.93
C GLY A 145 -4.76 30.45 14.86
N GLN A 146 -4.67 31.69 14.39
CA GLN A 146 -5.09 32.85 15.19
C GLN A 146 -6.62 32.93 15.26
N GLU A 147 -7.13 33.28 16.43
CA GLU A 147 -8.57 33.50 16.64
C GLU A 147 -9.11 34.61 15.69
N GLY A 148 -10.22 34.31 15.04
CA GLY A 148 -10.90 35.26 14.13
C GLY A 148 -10.24 35.36 12.74
N ILE A 149 -9.15 34.68 12.43
CA ILE A 149 -8.54 34.78 11.10
C ILE A 149 -9.43 34.21 9.99
N GLY A 150 -10.25 33.19 10.29
CA GLY A 150 -11.13 32.54 9.33
C GLY A 150 -12.07 33.49 8.59
N GLN A 151 -12.55 34.55 9.23
CA GLN A 151 -13.42 35.57 8.60
C GLN A 151 -12.74 36.29 7.42
N TYR A 152 -11.41 36.36 7.40
CA TYR A 152 -10.63 36.97 6.32
C TYR A 152 -10.26 36.01 5.21
N LEU A 153 -10.63 34.74 5.35
CA LEU A 153 -10.33 33.64 4.40
C LEU A 153 -11.61 33.13 3.72
N THR A 154 -12.75 33.75 3.90
CA THR A 154 -14.03 33.30 3.35
C THR A 154 -14.15 33.61 1.85
N LYS A 155 -15.04 32.86 1.16
CA LYS A 155 -15.37 33.12 -0.26
C LYS A 155 -16.00 34.50 -0.50
N ASP A 156 -16.65 35.10 0.48
CA ASP A 156 -17.24 36.44 0.36
C ASP A 156 -16.19 37.52 0.11
N VAL A 157 -14.97 37.29 0.59
CA VAL A 157 -13.81 38.13 0.30
C VAL A 157 -13.43 38.07 -1.19
N GLU A 158 -13.69 36.94 -1.86
CA GLU A 158 -13.41 36.75 -3.28
C GLU A 158 -14.29 37.65 -4.17
N PHE A 159 -15.59 37.83 -3.83
CA PHE A 159 -16.51 38.69 -4.60
C PHE A 159 -16.32 40.16 -4.33
N ASP A 160 -15.89 40.53 -3.13
CA ASP A 160 -15.52 41.91 -2.80
C ASP A 160 -13.99 42.04 -2.65
N SER A 161 -13.31 42.04 -3.78
CA SER A 161 -11.87 42.31 -3.85
C SER A 161 -11.53 43.76 -3.45
N ARG A 162 -12.51 44.51 -3.02
CA ARG A 162 -12.43 45.89 -2.53
C ARG A 162 -12.82 45.91 -1.09
N PHE A 163 -11.90 45.76 -0.19
CA PHE A 163 -12.23 45.92 1.23
C PHE A 163 -12.55 47.39 1.55
N SER A 164 -13.66 47.61 2.22
CA SER A 164 -13.95 48.86 2.87
C SER A 164 -13.24 49.02 4.22
N ASN A 165 -12.55 47.98 4.66
CA ASN A 165 -11.87 47.92 5.95
C ASN A 165 -10.38 47.61 5.77
N LYS A 166 -9.53 48.57 6.15
CA LYS A 166 -8.08 48.46 6.07
C LYS A 166 -7.53 47.27 6.86
N VAL A 167 -8.10 46.96 8.03
CA VAL A 167 -7.66 45.83 8.86
C VAL A 167 -7.83 44.51 8.12
N ALA A 168 -8.94 44.35 7.38
CA ALA A 168 -9.18 43.15 6.57
C ALA A 168 -8.13 43.02 5.43
N ALA A 169 -7.84 44.10 4.71
CA ALA A 169 -6.86 44.15 3.65
C ALA A 169 -5.42 43.85 4.18
N ASP A 170 -5.08 44.45 5.33
CA ASP A 170 -3.79 44.20 6.00
C ASP A 170 -3.68 42.73 6.44
N LYS A 171 -4.75 42.12 6.98
CA LYS A 171 -4.78 40.70 7.37
C LYS A 171 -4.66 39.76 6.16
N ALA A 172 -5.35 40.01 5.06
CA ALA A 172 -5.20 39.26 3.82
C ALA A 172 -3.74 39.33 3.31
N THR A 173 -3.11 40.51 3.44
CA THR A 173 -1.70 40.70 3.10
C THR A 173 -0.76 39.87 4.01
N GLU A 174 -1.03 39.90 5.31
CA GLU A 174 -0.26 39.11 6.29
C GLU A 174 -0.38 37.61 5.99
N VAL A 175 -1.57 37.12 5.67
CA VAL A 175 -1.82 35.71 5.33
C VAL A 175 -1.08 35.31 4.07
N VAL A 176 -1.24 36.01 2.95
CA VAL A 176 -0.60 35.60 1.69
C VAL A 176 0.93 35.61 1.76
N ASN A 177 1.50 36.50 2.60
CA ASN A 177 2.94 36.55 2.85
C ASN A 177 3.46 35.38 3.69
N ALA A 178 2.61 34.74 4.46
CA ALA A 178 3.00 33.60 5.30
C ALA A 178 3.03 32.24 4.54
N PHE A 179 2.48 32.20 3.32
CA PHE A 179 2.50 30.99 2.48
C PHE A 179 3.80 30.88 1.67
N ASP A 180 4.31 29.65 1.53
CA ASP A 180 5.31 29.34 0.52
C ASP A 180 4.66 29.38 -0.87
N ARG A 181 5.16 30.22 -1.75
CA ARG A 181 4.61 30.51 -3.08
C ARG A 181 5.45 29.95 -4.22
N LYS A 182 6.39 29.04 -3.92
CA LYS A 182 7.21 28.37 -4.92
C LYS A 182 6.48 27.14 -5.45
N PHE A 183 5.91 27.23 -6.64
CA PHE A 183 5.19 26.14 -7.30
C PHE A 183 6.04 25.39 -8.32
N ASP A 184 7.07 26.03 -8.89
CA ASP A 184 8.01 25.37 -9.77
C ASP A 184 8.88 24.39 -8.97
N SER A 185 9.10 23.22 -9.56
CA SER A 185 10.11 22.29 -9.09
C SER A 185 11.50 22.77 -9.53
N ASP A 186 12.49 22.64 -8.65
CA ASP A 186 13.89 22.71 -9.04
C ASP A 186 14.27 21.41 -9.75
N THR A 187 15.34 21.46 -10.52
CA THR A 187 15.96 20.27 -11.10
C THR A 187 17.33 20.01 -10.51
N ARG A 188 17.63 18.73 -10.32
CA ARG A 188 18.98 18.30 -9.92
C ARG A 188 19.31 16.96 -10.56
N THR A 189 20.54 16.52 -10.41
CA THR A 189 20.89 15.15 -10.78
C THR A 189 20.46 14.19 -9.67
N SER A 190 19.72 13.13 -10.02
CA SER A 190 19.34 12.07 -9.09
C SER A 190 20.55 11.32 -8.55
N GLY A 191 20.53 10.97 -7.27
CA GLY A 191 21.57 10.21 -6.60
C GLY A 191 21.50 8.71 -6.87
N LEU A 192 22.45 7.96 -6.31
CA LEU A 192 22.41 6.50 -6.27
C LEU A 192 21.56 6.01 -5.11
N ASN A 193 20.89 4.88 -5.30
CA ASN A 193 20.22 4.17 -4.22
C ASN A 193 21.25 3.66 -3.21
N GLN A 194 21.02 3.85 -1.92
CA GLN A 194 21.99 3.50 -0.88
C GLN A 194 21.30 2.99 0.38
N GLY A 195 22.01 2.15 1.11
CA GLY A 195 21.52 1.63 2.38
C GLY A 195 22.64 1.21 3.32
N ILE A 196 22.38 1.36 4.60
CA ILE A 196 23.21 0.88 5.69
C ILE A 196 22.33 0.18 6.72
N SER A 197 22.76 -0.96 7.24
CA SER A 197 22.07 -1.64 8.34
C SER A 197 23.05 -2.22 9.34
N LEU A 198 22.65 -2.22 10.62
CA LEU A 198 23.36 -2.85 11.72
C LEU A 198 22.40 -3.82 12.40
N ASN A 199 22.83 -5.07 12.54
CA ASN A 199 22.05 -6.11 13.17
C ASN A 199 22.89 -6.77 14.27
N TYR A 200 22.31 -6.84 15.48
CA TYR A 200 22.89 -7.53 16.62
C TYR A 200 21.94 -8.57 17.18
N GLY A 201 22.46 -9.71 17.50
CA GLY A 201 21.71 -10.78 18.16
C GLY A 201 22.59 -11.52 19.15
N ASN A 202 22.05 -11.80 20.33
CA ASN A 202 22.72 -12.64 21.32
C ASN A 202 21.72 -13.26 22.29
N THR A 203 22.08 -14.40 22.85
CA THR A 203 21.35 -15.04 23.95
C THR A 203 22.29 -15.20 25.12
N PHE A 204 21.87 -14.74 26.29
CA PHE A 204 22.60 -14.76 27.54
C PHE A 204 21.94 -15.78 28.47
N GLU A 205 22.71 -16.72 28.98
CA GLU A 205 22.29 -17.59 30.07
C GLU A 205 22.21 -16.76 31.36
N THR A 206 21.03 -16.70 31.98
CA THR A 206 20.77 -15.94 33.21
C THR A 206 20.58 -16.83 34.44
N GLY A 207 20.53 -18.15 34.24
CA GLY A 207 20.43 -19.19 35.25
C GLY A 207 20.49 -20.58 34.64
N GLU A 208 20.29 -21.64 35.42
CA GLU A 208 20.37 -23.03 34.93
C GLU A 208 19.37 -23.36 33.80
N GLU A 209 18.22 -22.74 33.81
CA GLU A 209 17.15 -22.95 32.81
C GLU A 209 16.63 -21.64 32.19
N SER A 210 17.20 -20.50 32.61
CA SER A 210 16.72 -19.18 32.17
C SER A 210 17.69 -18.55 31.16
N GLU A 211 17.14 -17.93 30.14
CA GLU A 211 17.89 -17.30 29.06
C GLU A 211 17.25 -15.94 28.70
N LEU A 212 18.09 -14.96 28.36
CA LEU A 212 17.70 -13.66 27.83
C LEU A 212 18.20 -13.53 26.39
N GLY A 213 17.27 -13.53 25.43
CA GLY A 213 17.54 -13.22 24.03
C GLY A 213 17.41 -11.72 23.77
N ILE A 214 18.38 -11.14 23.09
CA ILE A 214 18.36 -9.75 22.63
C ILE A 214 18.54 -9.72 21.13
N LEU A 215 17.66 -9.01 20.44
CA LEU A 215 17.74 -8.73 19.02
C LEU A 215 17.61 -7.23 18.77
N LEU A 216 18.57 -6.64 18.09
CA LEU A 216 18.55 -5.25 17.66
C LEU A 216 18.82 -5.18 16.16
N SER A 217 17.98 -4.45 15.44
CA SER A 217 18.19 -4.16 14.02
C SER A 217 17.93 -2.69 13.79
N THR A 218 18.80 -2.03 13.03
CA THR A 218 18.56 -0.68 12.53
C THR A 218 18.98 -0.60 11.08
N GLN A 219 18.22 0.16 10.29
CA GLN A 219 18.43 0.33 8.87
C GLN A 219 18.14 1.76 8.45
N TYR A 220 18.99 2.31 7.63
CA TYR A 220 18.72 3.50 6.82
C TYR A 220 18.82 3.10 5.36
N LYS A 221 17.86 3.56 4.55
CA LYS A 221 17.81 3.37 3.10
C LYS A 221 17.36 4.66 2.45
N ARG A 222 17.89 4.98 1.27
CA ARG A 222 17.46 6.12 0.47
C ARG A 222 17.42 5.71 -0.99
N ASP A 223 16.23 5.75 -1.55
CA ASP A 223 15.97 5.40 -2.94
C ASP A 223 15.59 6.66 -3.75
N TRP A 224 15.89 6.59 -5.04
CA TRP A 224 15.56 7.59 -6.03
C TRP A 224 14.77 6.91 -7.14
N GLU A 225 13.64 7.49 -7.49
CA GLU A 225 12.80 7.06 -8.61
C GLU A 225 12.58 8.25 -9.54
N HIS A 226 12.77 8.05 -10.83
CA HIS A 226 12.57 9.07 -11.83
C HIS A 226 11.95 8.45 -13.08
N ARG A 227 10.86 9.02 -13.54
CA ARG A 227 10.17 8.61 -14.75
C ARG A 227 9.96 9.84 -15.61
N GLU A 228 10.49 9.81 -16.81
CA GLU A 228 10.30 10.85 -17.82
C GLU A 228 9.36 10.37 -18.90
N ASN A 229 8.60 11.29 -19.47
CA ASN A 229 7.75 11.05 -20.64
C ASN A 229 6.74 9.90 -20.46
N THR A 230 6.22 9.72 -19.22
CA THR A 230 5.10 8.80 -19.02
C THR A 230 3.91 9.27 -19.84
N VAL A 231 3.40 8.42 -20.74
CA VAL A 231 2.17 8.73 -21.49
C VAL A 231 0.97 8.58 -20.57
N LEU A 232 0.13 9.60 -20.53
CA LEU A 232 -1.16 9.61 -19.83
C LEU A 232 -2.22 10.07 -20.80
N ASN A 233 -3.23 9.22 -21.05
CA ASN A 233 -4.38 9.60 -21.88
C ASN A 233 -5.66 9.36 -21.11
N ASN A 234 -6.59 10.29 -21.23
CA ASN A 234 -7.93 10.20 -20.65
C ASN A 234 -8.92 9.84 -21.76
N TRP A 235 -9.44 8.62 -21.74
CA TRP A 235 -10.39 8.11 -22.70
C TRP A 235 -11.78 8.04 -22.08
N LEU A 236 -12.80 8.56 -22.78
CA LEU A 236 -14.20 8.49 -22.39
C LEU A 236 -15.07 8.05 -23.56
N LEU A 237 -16.17 7.37 -23.24
CA LEU A 237 -17.19 7.00 -24.22
C LEU A 237 -18.35 7.99 -24.13
N PHE A 238 -18.47 8.91 -25.11
CA PHE A 238 -19.60 9.84 -25.18
C PHE A 238 -20.74 9.31 -26.01
N ASN A 239 -20.42 8.59 -27.07
CA ASN A 239 -21.41 8.04 -27.97
C ASN A 239 -21.10 6.58 -28.25
N ILE A 240 -21.92 5.68 -27.73
CA ILE A 240 -21.77 4.23 -27.88
C ILE A 240 -21.83 3.81 -29.36
N ASP A 241 -22.58 4.56 -30.19
CA ASP A 241 -22.73 4.26 -31.64
C ASP A 241 -21.51 4.70 -32.46
N SER A 242 -20.57 5.45 -31.88
CA SER A 242 -19.37 5.94 -32.59
C SER A 242 -18.36 4.84 -32.90
N GLY A 243 -18.34 3.77 -32.08
CA GLY A 243 -17.35 2.69 -32.15
C GLY A 243 -15.93 3.10 -31.76
N VAL A 244 -15.71 4.34 -31.28
CA VAL A 244 -14.42 4.88 -30.87
C VAL A 244 -14.55 5.62 -29.55
N LEU A 245 -13.47 5.61 -28.74
CA LEU A 245 -13.39 6.43 -27.53
C LEU A 245 -12.92 7.84 -27.86
N ASP A 246 -13.51 8.81 -27.19
CA ASP A 246 -13.12 10.21 -27.29
C ASP A 246 -11.90 10.47 -26.38
N ASN A 247 -10.92 11.17 -26.92
CA ASN A 247 -9.74 11.58 -26.15
C ASN A 247 -10.04 12.88 -25.38
N ARG A 248 -9.99 12.81 -24.06
CA ARG A 248 -10.19 13.95 -23.16
C ARG A 248 -8.90 14.59 -22.68
N GLY A 249 -7.77 14.04 -23.04
CA GLY A 249 -6.46 14.61 -22.79
C GLY A 249 -5.35 13.64 -23.14
N THR A 250 -4.32 14.18 -23.76
CA THR A 250 -3.06 13.46 -24.03
C THR A 250 -1.93 14.20 -23.37
N TYR A 251 -1.33 13.58 -22.35
CA TYR A 251 -0.29 14.20 -21.57
C TYR A 251 0.99 13.36 -21.56
N THR A 252 2.12 14.05 -21.38
CA THR A 252 3.37 13.47 -20.88
C THR A 252 3.57 13.88 -19.45
N GLU A 253 3.99 12.94 -18.60
CA GLU A 253 4.26 13.18 -17.19
C GLU A 253 5.69 12.84 -16.85
N ASP A 254 6.36 13.74 -16.14
CA ASP A 254 7.62 13.50 -15.47
C ASP A 254 7.41 13.44 -13.96
N VAL A 255 7.88 12.37 -13.33
CA VAL A 255 7.76 12.12 -11.88
C VAL A 255 9.12 11.85 -11.31
N SER A 256 9.46 12.52 -10.22
CA SER A 256 10.68 12.29 -9.46
C SER A 256 10.34 12.10 -8.00
N THR A 257 10.83 11.03 -7.38
CA THR A 257 10.57 10.74 -5.97
C THR A 257 11.88 10.36 -5.26
N GLU A 258 12.16 11.00 -4.15
CA GLU A 258 13.22 10.65 -3.23
C GLU A 258 12.61 10.06 -1.96
N SER A 259 13.02 8.83 -1.58
CA SER A 259 12.40 8.06 -0.52
C SER A 259 13.42 7.56 0.51
N PRO A 260 13.77 8.36 1.53
CA PRO A 260 14.51 7.88 2.69
C PRO A 260 13.61 7.07 3.64
N ILE A 261 14.18 5.98 4.20
CA ILE A 261 13.53 5.09 5.17
C ILE A 261 14.48 4.84 6.32
N VAL A 262 13.98 4.99 7.55
CA VAL A 262 14.70 4.65 8.80
C VAL A 262 13.89 3.60 9.55
N ASN A 263 14.45 2.43 9.76
CA ASN A 263 13.81 1.34 10.49
C ASN A 263 14.62 0.98 11.73
N GLY A 264 13.92 0.65 12.82
CA GLY A 264 14.49 0.11 14.04
C GLY A 264 13.65 -1.03 14.59
N LEU A 265 14.29 -2.07 15.09
CA LEU A 265 13.63 -3.15 15.82
C LEU A 265 14.44 -3.48 17.07
N LEU A 266 13.76 -3.61 18.19
CA LEU A 266 14.28 -4.20 19.40
C LEU A 266 13.39 -5.38 19.80
N GLY A 267 13.99 -6.54 19.96
CA GLY A 267 13.38 -7.75 20.52
C GLY A 267 14.07 -8.16 21.80
N LEU A 268 13.29 -8.41 22.85
CA LEU A 268 13.72 -8.96 24.12
C LEU A 268 12.89 -10.21 24.39
N ALA A 269 13.52 -11.34 24.58
CA ALA A 269 12.86 -12.60 24.90
C ALA A 269 13.46 -13.16 26.18
N TYR A 270 12.63 -13.38 27.17
CA TYR A 270 13.05 -13.96 28.43
C TYR A 270 12.40 -15.33 28.63
N LYS A 271 13.22 -16.35 28.58
CA LYS A 271 12.85 -17.71 28.91
C LYS A 271 13.09 -17.88 30.43
N ILE A 272 12.00 -17.95 31.16
CA ILE A 272 12.03 -18.10 32.63
C ILE A 272 12.50 -19.51 32.98
N ASN A 273 12.01 -20.51 32.21
CA ASN A 273 12.38 -21.92 32.29
C ASN A 273 11.91 -22.61 30.99
N LYS A 274 12.06 -23.91 30.86
CA LYS A 274 11.67 -24.66 29.63
C LYS A 274 10.21 -24.54 29.23
N SER A 275 9.34 -24.14 30.16
CA SER A 275 7.88 -24.10 29.99
C SER A 275 7.31 -22.69 29.86
N HIS A 276 8.07 -21.64 30.23
CA HIS A 276 7.55 -20.27 30.28
C HIS A 276 8.49 -19.28 29.61
N THR A 277 7.99 -18.59 28.60
CA THR A 277 8.70 -17.54 27.85
C THR A 277 7.83 -16.29 27.77
N ILE A 278 8.43 -15.12 27.92
CA ILE A 278 7.81 -13.81 27.69
C ILE A 278 8.68 -13.05 26.68
N GLU A 279 8.05 -12.43 25.72
CA GLU A 279 8.71 -11.68 24.66
C GLU A 279 8.15 -10.26 24.59
N PHE A 280 9.05 -9.29 24.41
CA PHE A 280 8.72 -7.92 24.07
C PHE A 280 9.38 -7.58 22.74
N LYS A 281 8.64 -7.01 21.81
CA LYS A 281 9.15 -6.54 20.52
C LYS A 281 8.63 -5.15 20.23
N THR A 282 9.49 -4.32 19.71
CA THR A 282 9.09 -3.02 19.17
C THR A 282 9.68 -2.82 17.80
N ILE A 283 8.86 -2.30 16.89
CA ILE A 283 9.27 -1.86 15.56
C ILE A 283 8.96 -0.38 15.46
N TYR A 284 9.95 0.38 15.08
CA TYR A 284 9.81 1.75 14.64
C TYR A 284 10.19 1.83 13.17
N SER A 285 9.32 2.42 12.36
CA SER A 285 9.60 2.70 10.95
C SER A 285 9.22 4.14 10.65
N HIS A 286 10.12 4.86 10.02
CA HIS A 286 9.87 6.18 9.47
C HIS A 286 10.26 6.17 8.00
N SER A 287 9.35 6.59 7.15
CA SER A 287 9.57 6.73 5.71
C SER A 287 9.04 8.06 5.22
N SER A 288 9.64 8.61 4.19
CA SER A 288 9.07 9.74 3.50
C SER A 288 9.22 9.62 1.99
N GLU A 289 8.42 10.38 1.27
CA GLU A 289 8.47 10.56 -0.17
C GLU A 289 8.46 12.05 -0.46
N LYS A 290 9.56 12.55 -1.04
CA LYS A 290 9.62 13.91 -1.57
C LYS A 290 9.45 13.81 -3.08
N GLN A 291 8.34 14.32 -3.59
CA GLN A 291 7.91 14.13 -4.97
C GLN A 291 7.75 15.46 -5.70
N GLY A 292 8.38 15.54 -6.87
CA GLY A 292 8.09 16.55 -7.87
C GLY A 292 7.43 15.89 -9.08
N ARG A 293 6.35 16.49 -9.63
CA ARG A 293 5.70 16.01 -10.86
C ARG A 293 5.41 17.17 -11.79
N SER A 294 5.54 16.92 -13.08
CA SER A 294 5.17 17.84 -14.14
C SER A 294 4.36 17.12 -15.19
N ILE A 295 3.26 17.73 -15.63
CA ILE A 295 2.42 17.23 -16.72
C ILE A 295 2.39 18.28 -17.80
N PHE A 296 2.53 17.85 -19.05
CA PHE A 296 2.39 18.68 -20.24
C PHE A 296 1.59 17.95 -21.31
N GLY A 297 0.57 18.60 -21.88
CA GLY A 297 -0.18 17.99 -22.99
C GLY A 297 -1.50 18.69 -23.30
N GLU A 298 -2.21 18.11 -24.27
CA GLU A 298 -3.49 18.62 -24.74
C GLU A 298 -4.61 18.28 -23.72
N ASP A 299 -5.42 19.29 -23.36
CA ASP A 299 -6.59 19.13 -22.49
C ASP A 299 -7.87 19.15 -23.33
N GLY A 300 -8.45 17.99 -23.55
CA GLY A 300 -9.64 17.81 -24.37
C GLY A 300 -10.95 18.37 -23.79
N ASN A 301 -10.96 18.83 -22.54
CA ASN A 301 -12.13 19.41 -21.89
C ASN A 301 -12.34 20.91 -22.22
N ASN A 302 -11.29 21.58 -22.69
CA ASN A 302 -11.29 23.04 -22.90
C ASN A 302 -10.85 23.47 -24.27
N ILE A 303 -11.24 22.80 -25.31
CA ILE A 303 -10.53 22.74 -26.56
C ILE A 303 -10.99 23.70 -27.61
N GLU A 304 -10.13 24.55 -27.93
CA GLU A 304 -9.69 24.78 -29.33
C GLU A 304 -8.16 24.67 -29.30
N ALA A 305 -7.57 23.72 -30.03
CA ALA A 305 -6.13 23.74 -30.25
C ALA A 305 -5.76 25.18 -30.67
N PRO A 306 -4.78 25.81 -30.07
CA PRO A 306 -3.45 25.30 -29.72
C PRO A 306 -3.10 25.34 -28.21
N LEU A 307 -4.03 25.04 -27.33
CA LEU A 307 -3.84 25.15 -25.88
C LEU A 307 -3.34 23.85 -25.25
N PHE A 308 -2.29 23.93 -24.46
CA PHE A 308 -1.70 22.83 -23.71
C PHE A 308 -1.82 23.07 -22.21
N LYS A 309 -2.21 22.04 -21.46
CA LYS A 309 -2.18 22.06 -19.99
C LYS A 309 -0.75 21.86 -19.51
N ILE A 310 -0.33 22.65 -18.52
CA ILE A 310 0.89 22.45 -17.74
C ILE A 310 0.47 22.25 -16.29
N GLY A 311 0.70 21.07 -15.75
CA GLY A 311 0.47 20.77 -14.33
C GLY A 311 1.80 20.67 -13.59
N ARG A 312 1.88 21.27 -12.39
CA ARG A 312 3.06 21.24 -11.52
C ARG A 312 2.64 20.81 -10.13
N TYR A 313 3.35 19.84 -9.58
CA TYR A 313 3.07 19.28 -8.27
C TYR A 313 4.36 19.16 -7.47
N ASN A 314 4.34 19.63 -6.23
CA ASN A 314 5.39 19.43 -5.25
C ASN A 314 4.77 18.91 -3.95
N GLY A 315 5.22 17.75 -3.50
CA GLY A 315 4.68 17.12 -2.31
C GLY A 315 5.76 16.47 -1.45
N PHE A 316 5.53 16.49 -0.16
CA PHE A 316 6.27 15.75 0.83
C PHE A 316 5.30 14.92 1.65
N ILE A 317 5.57 13.64 1.78
CA ILE A 317 4.75 12.70 2.56
C ILE A 317 5.68 12.05 3.56
N GLN A 318 5.34 12.08 4.84
CA GLN A 318 6.04 11.29 5.85
C GLN A 318 5.07 10.35 6.55
N THR A 319 5.56 9.14 6.83
CA THR A 319 4.80 8.08 7.49
C THR A 319 5.62 7.50 8.62
N GLU A 320 5.04 7.44 9.82
CA GLU A 320 5.64 6.79 10.98
C GLU A 320 4.79 5.61 11.42
N LEU A 321 5.44 4.55 11.83
CA LEU A 321 4.83 3.38 12.46
C LEU A 321 5.60 3.03 13.71
N LEU A 322 4.91 2.98 14.83
CA LEU A 322 5.41 2.43 16.10
C LEU A 322 4.55 1.25 16.51
N ASN A 323 5.14 0.08 16.60
CA ASN A 323 4.49 -1.15 17.02
C ASN A 323 5.14 -1.65 18.32
N LEU A 324 4.34 -1.86 19.36
CA LEU A 324 4.76 -2.39 20.66
C LEU A 324 4.02 -3.69 20.93
N GLN A 325 4.72 -4.80 20.92
CA GLN A 325 4.13 -6.13 21.08
C GLN A 325 4.68 -6.87 22.30
N PHE A 326 3.76 -7.50 23.04
CA PHE A 326 4.08 -8.42 24.12
C PHE A 326 3.47 -9.80 23.80
N THR A 327 4.24 -10.85 24.05
CA THR A 327 3.79 -12.24 23.85
C THR A 327 4.23 -13.09 25.03
N GLY A 328 3.34 -13.95 25.52
CA GLY A 328 3.67 -14.95 26.52
C GLY A 328 3.34 -16.35 26.02
N LYS A 329 4.24 -17.30 26.23
CA LYS A 329 4.08 -18.72 25.88
C LYS A 329 4.31 -19.54 27.13
N HIS A 330 3.28 -20.28 27.53
CA HIS A 330 3.27 -21.04 28.77
C HIS A 330 2.80 -22.46 28.54
N ARG A 331 3.58 -23.43 29.02
CA ARG A 331 3.23 -24.83 28.99
C ARG A 331 3.05 -25.34 30.42
N PHE A 332 1.89 -25.92 30.68
CA PHE A 332 1.52 -26.46 31.98
C PHE A 332 1.50 -28.00 31.90
N GLU A 333 2.65 -28.63 32.15
CA GLU A 333 2.86 -30.06 31.92
C GLU A 333 1.87 -30.96 32.67
N ASN A 334 1.48 -30.56 33.87
CA ASN A 334 0.60 -31.32 34.77
C ASN A 334 -0.89 -30.97 34.63
N VAL A 335 -1.24 -30.04 33.73
CA VAL A 335 -2.62 -29.61 33.47
C VAL A 335 -3.06 -30.10 32.11
N LEU A 336 -4.21 -30.81 32.05
CA LEU A 336 -4.84 -31.28 30.82
C LEU A 336 -3.83 -31.89 29.79
N SER A 337 -2.94 -32.76 30.29
CA SER A 337 -1.94 -33.47 29.48
C SER A 337 -0.87 -32.58 28.83
N GLY A 338 -0.54 -31.45 29.42
CA GLY A 338 0.43 -30.50 28.90
C GLY A 338 -0.22 -29.37 28.13
N MET A 339 -1.19 -28.72 28.75
CA MET A 339 -1.87 -27.56 28.18
C MET A 339 -0.87 -26.44 27.87
N GLU A 340 -0.99 -25.87 26.66
CA GLU A 340 -0.22 -24.69 26.24
C GLU A 340 -1.15 -23.49 26.15
N VAL A 341 -0.69 -22.36 26.69
CA VAL A 341 -1.36 -21.06 26.61
C VAL A 341 -0.43 -20.08 25.94
N GLU A 342 -0.86 -19.49 24.85
CA GLU A 342 -0.18 -18.41 24.15
C GLU A 342 -1.07 -17.16 24.18
N TRP A 343 -0.53 -16.05 24.61
CA TRP A 343 -1.22 -14.77 24.55
C TRP A 343 -0.31 -13.72 23.92
N SER A 344 -0.92 -12.80 23.18
CA SER A 344 -0.22 -11.69 22.55
C SER A 344 -1.07 -10.43 22.62
N THR A 345 -0.42 -9.30 22.83
CA THR A 345 -1.04 -7.98 22.68
C THR A 345 -0.13 -7.07 21.91
N VAL A 346 -0.71 -6.22 21.10
CA VAL A 346 0.01 -5.20 20.35
C VAL A 346 -0.71 -3.87 20.43
N ASN A 347 0.08 -2.82 20.55
CA ASN A 347 -0.36 -1.44 20.39
C ASN A 347 0.44 -0.84 19.21
N THR A 348 -0.26 -0.40 18.17
CA THR A 348 0.35 0.18 16.98
C THR A 348 -0.20 1.59 16.77
N THR A 349 0.70 2.55 16.59
CA THR A 349 0.36 3.89 16.12
C THR A 349 0.99 4.10 14.75
N THR A 350 0.18 4.54 13.79
CA THR A 350 0.64 4.93 12.46
C THR A 350 0.20 6.36 12.21
N THR A 351 1.12 7.21 11.80
CA THR A 351 0.82 8.57 11.34
C THR A 351 1.27 8.74 9.90
N ARG A 352 0.49 9.49 9.13
CA ARG A 352 0.86 9.93 7.79
C ARG A 352 0.56 11.42 7.68
N GLU A 353 1.54 12.19 7.30
CA GLU A 353 1.44 13.64 7.14
C GLU A 353 1.86 14.03 5.73
N GLU A 354 1.09 14.92 5.13
CA GLU A 354 1.34 15.53 3.82
C GLU A 354 1.38 17.05 4.00
N PRO A 355 2.48 17.58 4.56
CA PRO A 355 2.58 19.02 4.82
C PRO A 355 2.92 19.78 3.55
N ASN A 356 2.21 20.90 3.31
CA ASN A 356 2.49 21.86 2.24
C ASN A 356 2.57 21.25 0.83
N LEU A 357 1.65 20.31 0.52
CA LEU A 357 1.50 19.83 -0.84
C LEU A 357 1.01 20.98 -1.72
N ARG A 358 1.68 21.26 -2.83
CA ARG A 358 1.38 22.38 -3.73
C ARG A 358 1.09 21.88 -5.13
N PHE A 359 0.05 22.42 -5.70
CA PHE A 359 -0.35 22.16 -7.07
C PHE A 359 -0.68 23.45 -7.81
N PHE A 360 -0.23 23.54 -9.03
CA PHE A 360 -0.50 24.65 -9.94
C PHE A 360 -0.75 24.10 -11.34
N SER A 361 -1.85 24.55 -11.96
CA SER A 361 -2.17 24.26 -13.35
C SER A 361 -2.29 25.54 -14.17
N SER A 362 -1.70 25.55 -15.34
CA SER A 362 -1.75 26.65 -16.30
C SER A 362 -2.04 26.10 -17.70
N GLN A 363 -2.41 27.00 -18.62
CA GLN A 363 -2.51 26.71 -20.04
C GLN A 363 -1.45 27.48 -20.80
N PHE A 364 -0.80 26.77 -21.71
CA PHE A 364 0.17 27.34 -22.66
C PHE A 364 -0.47 27.39 -24.04
N ASP A 365 -0.53 28.58 -24.61
CA ASP A 365 -0.95 28.83 -25.96
C ASP A 365 0.27 28.79 -26.89
N SER A 366 0.34 27.77 -27.77
CA SER A 366 1.48 27.57 -28.66
C SER A 366 1.53 28.57 -29.83
N GLU A 367 0.41 29.22 -30.19
CA GLU A 367 0.39 30.24 -31.25
C GLU A 367 0.93 31.57 -30.73
N SER A 368 0.49 32.00 -29.55
CA SER A 368 0.93 33.25 -28.95
C SER A 368 2.22 33.13 -28.14
N GLY A 369 2.63 31.91 -27.77
CA GLY A 369 3.73 31.62 -26.87
C GLY A 369 3.48 32.06 -25.41
N ARG A 370 2.24 32.23 -25.00
CA ARG A 370 1.85 32.71 -23.69
C ARG A 370 1.36 31.59 -22.79
N GLU A 371 1.75 31.64 -21.53
CA GLU A 371 1.18 30.81 -20.48
C GLU A 371 0.24 31.64 -19.61
N GLY A 372 -0.88 31.08 -19.15
CA GLY A 372 -1.87 31.75 -18.31
C GLY A 372 -2.72 30.78 -17.49
N ILE A 373 -3.43 31.29 -16.50
CA ILE A 373 -4.45 30.52 -15.78
C ILE A 373 -5.75 30.58 -16.59
N PRO A 374 -6.37 29.44 -16.93
CA PRO A 374 -7.62 29.43 -17.68
C PRO A 374 -8.77 30.08 -16.89
N LEU A 375 -9.53 30.96 -17.54
CA LEU A 375 -10.66 31.66 -16.94
C LEU A 375 -11.84 30.74 -16.58
N ALA A 376 -11.95 29.60 -17.23
CA ALA A 376 -13.11 28.70 -17.10
C ALA A 376 -12.88 27.53 -16.14
N ASN A 377 -11.68 27.36 -15.58
CA ASN A 377 -11.36 26.22 -14.77
C ASN A 377 -10.93 26.54 -13.35
N VAL A 378 -11.35 25.65 -12.47
CA VAL A 378 -11.22 25.64 -11.02
C VAL A 378 -9.78 25.37 -10.56
N ASN A 379 -8.78 25.57 -11.41
CA ASN A 379 -7.39 25.18 -11.17
C ASN A 379 -6.52 26.34 -10.66
N ASP A 380 -7.05 27.05 -9.67
CA ASP A 380 -6.25 28.01 -8.91
C ASP A 380 -5.08 27.30 -8.23
N PRO A 381 -3.96 27.97 -7.93
CA PRO A 381 -2.89 27.42 -7.13
C PRO A 381 -3.38 26.94 -5.77
N PHE A 382 -3.08 25.66 -5.43
CA PHE A 382 -3.53 25.04 -4.20
C PHE A 382 -2.39 24.74 -3.25
N TRP A 383 -2.72 24.76 -1.94
CA TRP A 383 -1.93 24.18 -0.87
C TRP A 383 -2.78 23.23 -0.06
N PHE A 384 -2.25 22.03 0.23
CA PHE A 384 -2.87 21.05 1.10
C PHE A 384 -2.00 20.77 2.31
N TRP A 385 -2.65 20.58 3.44
CA TRP A 385 -2.10 19.93 4.63
C TRP A 385 -3.04 18.80 4.99
N ARG A 386 -2.53 17.58 4.94
CA ARG A 386 -3.28 16.36 5.28
C ARG A 386 -2.57 15.63 6.39
N ASN A 387 -3.33 15.09 7.32
CA ASN A 387 -2.82 14.25 8.38
C ASN A 387 -3.76 13.07 8.62
N LEU A 388 -3.18 11.89 8.81
CA LEU A 388 -3.87 10.68 9.22
C LEU A 388 -3.17 10.16 10.47
N GLU A 389 -3.96 9.78 11.47
CA GLU A 389 -3.51 9.04 12.63
C GLU A 389 -4.36 7.78 12.80
N ASP A 390 -3.72 6.62 12.85
CA ASP A 390 -4.32 5.32 13.17
C ASP A 390 -3.74 4.79 14.48
N LYS A 391 -4.60 4.50 15.46
CA LYS A 391 -4.25 3.81 16.69
C LYS A 391 -4.94 2.46 16.70
N SER A 392 -4.18 1.37 16.74
CA SER A 392 -4.70 0.00 16.75
C SER A 392 -4.21 -0.73 17.99
N GLN A 393 -5.14 -1.33 18.70
CA GLN A 393 -4.88 -2.21 19.83
C GLN A 393 -5.44 -3.59 19.52
N GLN A 394 -4.65 -4.63 19.71
CA GLN A 394 -5.08 -6.00 19.48
C GLN A 394 -4.66 -6.86 20.66
N ALA A 395 -5.50 -7.83 20.99
CA ALA A 395 -5.19 -8.86 21.98
C ALA A 395 -5.68 -10.21 21.49
N ARG A 396 -4.91 -11.25 21.75
CA ARG A 396 -5.22 -12.63 21.38
C ARG A 396 -4.82 -13.55 22.52
N VAL A 397 -5.60 -14.60 22.73
CA VAL A 397 -5.27 -15.72 23.60
C VAL A 397 -5.66 -17.03 22.92
N ASP A 398 -4.74 -17.98 22.93
CA ASP A 398 -4.90 -19.33 22.40
C ASP A 398 -4.58 -20.34 23.51
N VAL A 399 -5.42 -21.34 23.63
CA VAL A 399 -5.23 -22.48 24.54
C VAL A 399 -5.23 -23.75 23.72
N LYS A 400 -4.14 -24.51 23.77
CA LYS A 400 -3.99 -25.82 23.15
C LYS A 400 -4.02 -26.91 24.20
N ILE A 401 -4.90 -27.88 24.04
CA ILE A 401 -5.10 -29.00 24.95
C ILE A 401 -4.82 -30.30 24.17
N PRO A 402 -3.69 -30.97 24.45
CA PRO A 402 -3.44 -32.31 23.91
C PRO A 402 -4.48 -33.30 24.43
N LEU A 403 -5.09 -34.06 23.52
CA LEU A 403 -6.13 -35.03 23.84
C LEU A 403 -5.62 -36.47 23.61
N LYS A 404 -5.85 -37.33 24.59
CA LYS A 404 -5.40 -38.75 24.54
C LYS A 404 -6.59 -39.64 24.23
N PHE A 405 -7.04 -39.67 22.98
CA PHE A 405 -8.07 -40.60 22.51
C PHE A 405 -7.81 -40.97 21.04
N GLY A 406 -8.38 -42.10 20.57
CA GLY A 406 -8.24 -42.59 19.21
C GLY A 406 -6.95 -43.38 18.97
N GLU A 407 -6.80 -43.98 17.78
CA GLU A 407 -5.64 -44.72 17.34
C GLU A 407 -4.48 -43.84 16.92
N GLY A 408 -4.75 -42.57 16.55
CA GLY A 408 -3.77 -41.59 16.14
C GLY A 408 -3.25 -40.78 17.31
N ASN A 409 -1.94 -40.67 17.44
CA ASN A 409 -1.32 -39.76 18.40
C ASN A 409 -1.40 -38.32 17.87
N GLY A 410 -1.53 -37.34 18.79
CA GLY A 410 -1.45 -35.92 18.45
C GLY A 410 -2.78 -35.23 18.17
N ASN A 411 -3.87 -35.71 18.79
CA ASN A 411 -5.13 -34.99 18.80
C ASN A 411 -5.01 -33.74 19.69
N ILE A 412 -5.50 -32.60 19.22
CA ILE A 412 -5.42 -31.31 19.91
C ILE A 412 -6.74 -30.60 19.82
N LEU A 413 -7.27 -30.16 20.94
CA LEU A 413 -8.33 -29.16 20.99
C LEU A 413 -7.65 -27.79 21.15
N LYS A 414 -8.02 -26.84 20.28
CA LYS A 414 -7.57 -25.47 20.36
C LYS A 414 -8.78 -24.55 20.50
N VAL A 415 -8.76 -23.68 21.47
CA VAL A 415 -9.76 -22.63 21.69
C VAL A 415 -9.05 -21.30 21.85
N GLY A 416 -9.66 -20.23 21.41
CA GLY A 416 -9.06 -18.91 21.58
C GLY A 416 -10.06 -17.79 21.38
N ALA A 417 -9.58 -16.60 21.74
CA ALA A 417 -10.29 -15.35 21.59
C ALA A 417 -9.36 -14.29 21.01
N TYR A 418 -9.93 -13.37 20.26
CA TYR A 418 -9.26 -12.23 19.68
C TYR A 418 -10.14 -11.00 19.80
N GLY A 419 -9.52 -9.86 20.13
CA GLY A 419 -10.16 -8.58 20.11
C GLY A 419 -9.23 -7.54 19.49
N SER A 420 -9.78 -6.63 18.68
CA SER A 420 -9.06 -5.48 18.18
C SER A 420 -9.94 -4.25 18.15
N ARG A 421 -9.32 -3.11 18.42
CA ARG A 421 -9.91 -1.79 18.21
C ARG A 421 -8.94 -0.93 17.43
N LYS A 422 -9.45 -0.26 16.39
CA LYS A 422 -8.74 0.75 15.62
C LYS A 422 -9.54 2.05 15.69
N ASP A 423 -8.84 3.11 16.04
CA ASP A 423 -9.33 4.48 15.99
C ASP A 423 -8.53 5.23 14.90
N ARG A 424 -9.21 5.82 13.93
CA ARG A 424 -8.64 6.61 12.84
C ARG A 424 -9.15 8.02 12.88
N SER A 425 -8.24 9.00 12.73
CA SER A 425 -8.61 10.36 12.41
C SER A 425 -7.89 10.79 11.13
N PHE A 426 -8.61 11.47 10.24
CA PHE A 426 -8.09 12.08 9.03
C PHE A 426 -8.54 13.52 8.93
N GLY A 427 -7.61 14.44 8.68
CA GLY A 427 -7.88 15.86 8.50
C GLY A 427 -7.29 16.38 7.19
N GLU A 428 -8.06 17.22 6.48
CA GLU A 428 -7.61 17.90 5.27
C GLU A 428 -7.89 19.41 5.40
N ASN A 429 -6.84 20.21 5.20
CA ASN A 429 -6.95 21.65 5.02
C ASN A 429 -6.51 22.01 3.61
N ARG A 430 -7.33 22.77 2.90
CA ARG A 430 -7.08 23.19 1.52
C ARG A 430 -7.19 24.70 1.42
N TYR A 431 -6.16 25.33 0.89
CA TYR A 431 -6.14 26.77 0.63
C TYR A 431 -5.90 27.02 -0.85
N ILE A 432 -6.52 28.05 -1.39
CA ILE A 432 -6.34 28.44 -2.80
C ILE A 432 -5.92 29.90 -2.89
N ASN A 433 -5.12 30.20 -3.91
CA ASN A 433 -4.82 31.58 -4.27
C ASN A 433 -5.88 32.11 -5.23
N LYS A 434 -6.34 33.33 -4.97
CA LYS A 434 -7.20 34.07 -5.86
C LYS A 434 -6.53 35.36 -6.29
N THR A 435 -6.73 35.72 -7.56
CA THR A 435 -6.27 37.00 -8.09
C THR A 435 -7.34 38.06 -7.90
N GLY A 436 -7.04 39.11 -7.14
CA GLY A 436 -7.93 40.21 -6.90
C GLY A 436 -8.06 41.14 -8.12
N SER A 437 -8.97 42.14 -8.02
CA SER A 437 -9.35 43.01 -9.14
C SER A 437 -8.21 43.90 -9.71
N LYS A 438 -7.11 43.98 -9.00
CA LYS A 438 -5.91 44.72 -9.41
C LYS A 438 -4.66 43.80 -9.53
N GLY A 439 -4.84 42.53 -9.23
CA GLY A 439 -3.80 41.54 -9.44
C GLY A 439 -3.46 41.40 -10.91
N LYS A 440 -2.20 41.13 -11.18
CA LYS A 440 -1.72 40.77 -12.51
C LYS A 440 -1.98 39.28 -12.73
N ASP A 441 -2.48 38.95 -13.90
CA ASP A 441 -2.65 37.55 -14.29
C ASP A 441 -1.30 36.84 -14.45
N PHE A 442 -1.33 35.53 -14.28
CA PHE A 442 -0.17 34.68 -14.54
C PHE A 442 0.18 34.68 -16.04
N ASN A 443 1.45 34.82 -16.35
CA ASN A 443 1.97 34.90 -17.71
C ASN A 443 3.22 34.03 -17.94
N GLY A 444 3.38 32.98 -17.12
CA GLY A 444 4.57 32.11 -17.13
C GLY A 444 5.65 32.52 -16.14
N ASP A 445 5.54 33.68 -15.52
CA ASP A 445 6.53 34.19 -14.55
C ASP A 445 5.97 34.16 -13.12
N PHE A 446 6.38 33.13 -12.35
CA PHE A 446 6.00 33.01 -10.93
C PHE A 446 6.53 34.15 -10.06
N GLY A 447 7.72 34.69 -10.39
CA GLY A 447 8.31 35.80 -9.65
C GLY A 447 7.48 37.08 -9.79
N ALA A 448 6.93 37.33 -10.97
CA ALA A 448 6.01 38.44 -11.22
C ALA A 448 4.64 38.18 -10.62
N PHE A 449 4.09 36.95 -10.76
CA PHE A 449 2.76 36.61 -10.29
C PHE A 449 2.65 36.61 -8.77
N PHE A 450 3.60 36.05 -8.05
CA PHE A 450 3.68 36.02 -6.60
C PHE A 450 4.60 37.07 -5.98
N GLY A 451 5.05 38.04 -6.79
CA GLY A 451 5.90 39.14 -6.33
C GLY A 451 5.19 40.08 -5.36
N GLN A 452 5.95 40.80 -4.53
CA GLN A 452 5.42 41.68 -3.49
C GLN A 452 4.51 42.80 -4.02
N ASP A 453 4.66 43.18 -5.27
CA ASP A 453 3.86 44.18 -6.00
C ASP A 453 2.56 43.60 -6.58
N ASN A 454 2.31 42.29 -6.40
CA ASN A 454 1.14 41.58 -6.89
C ASN A 454 0.44 40.73 -5.83
N ILE A 455 0.77 40.84 -4.55
CA ILE A 455 0.17 40.10 -3.45
C ILE A 455 -0.35 41.04 -2.34
N GLY A 456 -1.46 40.65 -1.71
CA GLY A 456 -2.06 41.42 -0.63
C GLY A 456 -2.54 42.77 -1.09
N LEU A 457 -2.49 43.76 -0.22
CA LEU A 457 -2.93 45.15 -0.52
C LEU A 457 -1.92 45.84 -1.46
N ILE A 458 -2.34 46.13 -2.69
CA ILE A 458 -1.52 46.77 -3.72
C ILE A 458 -1.91 48.20 -4.05
N GLU A 459 -3.19 48.59 -3.82
CA GLU A 459 -3.69 49.95 -4.10
C GLU A 459 -4.75 50.39 -3.06
N THR A 460 -4.63 51.59 -2.62
CA THR A 460 -5.71 52.28 -1.86
C THR A 460 -6.29 53.38 -2.72
N GLN A 461 -7.59 53.33 -3.02
CA GLN A 461 -8.28 54.29 -3.84
C GLN A 461 -9.27 55.10 -2.99
N THR A 462 -9.17 56.42 -3.05
CA THR A 462 -10.19 57.30 -2.42
C THR A 462 -11.30 57.56 -3.43
N THR A 463 -12.54 57.25 -3.05
CA THR A 463 -13.73 57.48 -3.88
C THR A 463 -14.08 58.97 -3.91
N SER A 464 -14.95 59.35 -4.83
CA SER A 464 -15.46 60.72 -4.91
C SER A 464 -16.22 61.21 -3.65
N SER A 465 -16.69 60.25 -2.84
CA SER A 465 -17.34 60.53 -1.53
C SER A 465 -16.33 60.60 -0.37
N GLY A 466 -15.04 60.49 -0.62
CA GLY A 466 -13.98 60.50 0.41
C GLY A 466 -13.77 59.17 1.14
N ALA A 467 -14.48 58.10 0.77
CA ALA A 467 -14.30 56.77 1.35
C ALA A 467 -13.07 56.07 0.71
N GLU A 468 -12.28 55.40 1.52
CA GLU A 468 -11.16 54.57 1.03
C GLU A 468 -11.64 53.19 0.61
N ARG A 469 -11.06 52.66 -0.47
CA ARG A 469 -11.21 51.30 -0.95
C ARG A 469 -9.83 50.65 -1.12
N TYR A 470 -9.73 49.42 -0.65
CA TYR A 470 -8.47 48.66 -0.57
C TYR A 470 -8.50 47.57 -1.64
N HIS A 471 -7.63 47.63 -2.62
CA HIS A 471 -7.57 46.69 -3.72
C HIS A 471 -6.45 45.67 -3.48
N LEU A 472 -6.81 44.39 -3.58
CA LEU A 472 -5.86 43.28 -3.44
C LEU A 472 -5.31 42.81 -4.80
N GLY A 473 -4.06 42.39 -4.80
CA GLY A 473 -3.47 41.49 -5.77
C GLY A 473 -3.86 40.04 -5.45
N ASN A 474 -2.93 39.13 -5.47
CA ASN A 474 -3.15 37.77 -5.06
C ASN A 474 -3.41 37.67 -3.55
N PHE A 475 -4.36 36.85 -3.14
CA PHE A 475 -4.74 36.61 -1.74
C PHE A 475 -5.21 35.17 -1.55
N ILE A 476 -5.21 34.70 -0.30
CA ILE A 476 -5.55 33.32 0.03
C ILE A 476 -6.98 33.24 0.57
N ILE A 477 -7.72 32.20 0.13
CA ILE A 477 -8.99 31.80 0.74
C ILE A 477 -8.90 30.37 1.26
N ASP A 478 -9.64 30.08 2.33
CA ASP A 478 -9.84 28.74 2.85
C ASP A 478 -10.88 28.03 1.98
N ASN A 479 -10.45 26.97 1.32
CA ASN A 479 -11.28 26.13 0.48
C ASN A 479 -11.38 24.71 1.04
N SER A 480 -11.10 24.56 2.35
CA SER A 480 -11.27 23.30 3.05
C SER A 480 -12.73 22.85 2.99
N ILE A 481 -12.91 21.55 2.75
CA ILE A 481 -14.22 20.93 2.73
C ILE A 481 -14.35 20.11 4.02
N ALA A 482 -15.25 20.51 4.91
CA ALA A 482 -15.40 19.84 6.21
C ALA A 482 -15.64 18.34 6.06
N LYS A 483 -16.42 17.89 5.08
CA LYS A 483 -16.64 16.47 4.76
C LYS A 483 -15.35 15.71 4.43
N ASN A 484 -14.26 16.41 4.07
CA ASN A 484 -12.96 15.79 3.78
C ASN A 484 -12.13 15.49 5.04
N SER A 485 -12.66 15.80 6.22
CA SER A 485 -12.10 15.38 7.51
C SER A 485 -13.05 14.39 8.16
N TYR A 486 -12.54 13.28 8.68
CA TYR A 486 -13.37 12.26 9.28
C TYR A 486 -12.68 11.55 10.44
N ASN A 487 -13.48 11.03 11.37
CA ASN A 487 -13.08 10.11 12.41
C ASN A 487 -13.76 8.77 12.17
N GLY A 488 -13.03 7.69 12.42
CA GLY A 488 -13.54 6.33 12.23
C GLY A 488 -13.07 5.38 13.30
N THR A 489 -13.90 4.40 13.61
CA THR A 489 -13.59 3.30 14.54
C THR A 489 -13.86 1.95 13.88
N GLU A 490 -13.04 0.97 14.20
CA GLU A 490 -13.25 -0.45 13.82
C GLU A 490 -13.01 -1.32 15.05
N ASP A 491 -14.04 -2.01 15.48
CA ASP A 491 -14.01 -2.99 16.57
C ASP A 491 -14.24 -4.40 16.01
N VAL A 492 -13.31 -5.32 16.28
CA VAL A 492 -13.44 -6.74 15.88
C VAL A 492 -13.28 -7.62 17.10
N ASN A 493 -14.28 -8.46 17.36
CA ASN A 493 -14.24 -9.44 18.43
C ASN A 493 -14.49 -10.83 17.83
N ALA A 494 -13.65 -11.79 18.21
CA ALA A 494 -13.78 -13.15 17.71
C ALA A 494 -13.46 -14.17 18.78
N ALA A 495 -14.12 -15.34 18.66
CA ALA A 495 -13.81 -16.53 19.43
C ALA A 495 -13.85 -17.74 18.50
N TYR A 496 -13.03 -18.74 18.80
CA TYR A 496 -13.01 -19.94 17.98
C TYR A 496 -12.79 -21.20 18.82
N ILE A 497 -13.28 -22.30 18.24
CA ILE A 497 -12.99 -23.67 18.67
C ILE A 497 -12.51 -24.46 17.46
N MET A 498 -11.42 -25.16 17.59
CA MET A 498 -10.81 -25.94 16.52
C MET A 498 -10.28 -27.26 17.09
N MET A 499 -10.43 -28.34 16.34
CA MET A 499 -9.91 -29.63 16.67
C MET A 499 -8.98 -30.14 15.57
N ILE A 500 -7.82 -30.60 15.98
CA ILE A 500 -6.92 -31.41 15.17
C ILE A 500 -7.20 -32.86 15.60
N PHE A 501 -7.71 -33.66 14.69
CA PHE A 501 -8.15 -35.03 14.95
C PHE A 501 -7.53 -36.02 13.98
N ASN A 502 -6.91 -37.04 14.48
CA ASN A 502 -6.29 -38.12 13.72
C ASN A 502 -7.09 -39.42 13.94
N PRO A 503 -8.22 -39.63 13.19
CA PRO A 503 -9.07 -40.79 13.38
C PRO A 503 -8.38 -42.12 13.07
N ILE A 504 -7.49 -42.10 12.06
CA ILE A 504 -6.64 -43.21 11.66
C ILE A 504 -5.24 -42.69 11.35
N LYS A 505 -4.24 -43.57 11.32
CA LYS A 505 -2.83 -43.20 11.15
C LYS A 505 -2.53 -42.29 9.94
N ASN A 506 -3.29 -42.49 8.86
CA ASN A 506 -3.04 -41.76 7.59
C ASN A 506 -3.99 -40.59 7.34
N LEU A 507 -4.91 -40.28 8.22
CA LEU A 507 -5.89 -39.20 8.05
C LEU A 507 -5.78 -38.21 9.21
N LYS A 508 -5.51 -36.97 8.88
CA LYS A 508 -5.56 -35.83 9.80
C LYS A 508 -6.71 -34.91 9.37
N LEU A 509 -7.62 -34.66 10.28
CA LEU A 509 -8.71 -33.71 10.12
C LEU A 509 -8.40 -32.47 10.97
N VAL A 510 -8.57 -31.30 10.40
CA VAL A 510 -8.46 -29.99 11.10
C VAL A 510 -9.75 -29.24 10.81
N GLY A 511 -10.55 -29.03 11.83
CA GLY A 511 -11.83 -28.35 11.61
C GLY A 511 -12.34 -27.65 12.87
N GLY A 512 -13.27 -26.75 12.68
CA GLY A 512 -13.87 -25.99 13.75
C GLY A 512 -14.68 -24.80 13.26
N LEU A 513 -15.00 -23.93 14.18
CA LEU A 513 -15.84 -22.76 13.97
C LEU A 513 -15.15 -21.53 14.56
N ARG A 514 -15.21 -20.41 13.83
CA ARG A 514 -14.87 -19.08 14.33
C ARG A 514 -16.11 -18.20 14.26
N TYR A 515 -16.46 -17.57 15.36
CA TYR A 515 -17.41 -16.47 15.39
C TYR A 515 -16.65 -15.16 15.34
N GLU A 516 -17.05 -14.25 14.47
CA GLU A 516 -16.41 -12.94 14.34
C GLU A 516 -17.48 -11.86 14.22
N SER A 517 -17.42 -10.87 15.10
CA SER A 517 -18.27 -9.68 15.11
C SER A 517 -17.44 -8.47 14.73
N THR A 518 -17.93 -7.67 13.80
CA THR A 518 -17.32 -6.45 13.30
C THR A 518 -18.26 -5.28 13.50
N GLY A 519 -17.79 -4.24 14.18
CA GLY A 519 -18.43 -2.92 14.23
C GLY A 519 -17.50 -1.90 13.57
N MET A 520 -17.98 -1.18 12.57
CA MET A 520 -17.27 -0.07 11.94
C MET A 520 -18.17 1.16 11.96
N PHE A 521 -17.60 2.29 12.25
CA PHE A 521 -18.31 3.57 12.22
C PHE A 521 -17.36 4.65 11.73
N VAL A 522 -17.84 5.48 10.82
CA VAL A 522 -17.12 6.66 10.30
C VAL A 522 -18.06 7.83 10.33
N GLN A 523 -17.55 8.96 10.76
CA GLN A 523 -18.24 10.25 10.76
C GLN A 523 -17.33 11.31 10.16
N SER A 524 -17.79 11.95 9.08
CA SER A 524 -17.17 13.16 8.53
C SER A 524 -17.60 14.39 9.32
N GLU A 525 -16.77 15.45 9.32
CA GLU A 525 -17.11 16.71 9.95
C GLU A 525 -18.35 17.34 9.27
N GLU A 526 -19.26 17.88 10.08
CA GLU A 526 -20.45 18.54 9.60
C GLU A 526 -20.15 19.98 9.19
N ILE A 527 -20.75 20.41 8.08
CA ILE A 527 -20.86 21.83 7.77
C ILE A 527 -22.09 22.34 8.56
N ASN A 528 -21.88 23.01 9.67
CA ASN A 528 -22.93 23.75 10.35
C ASN A 528 -23.33 24.96 9.51
N ILE A 529 -24.24 24.79 8.58
CA ILE A 529 -24.97 25.90 7.94
C ILE A 529 -26.23 26.12 8.77
N GLU A 530 -26.32 27.29 9.42
CA GLU A 530 -27.46 27.66 10.24
C GLU A 530 -28.76 27.52 9.41
N GLY A 531 -29.67 26.62 9.82
CA GLY A 531 -30.95 26.38 9.15
C GLY A 531 -31.02 25.20 8.17
N ILE A 532 -29.95 24.43 7.98
CA ILE A 532 -29.95 23.16 7.23
C ILE A 532 -29.78 22.03 8.23
N GLU A 533 -30.80 21.14 8.33
CA GLU A 533 -30.65 19.91 9.14
C GLU A 533 -29.45 19.10 8.65
N ALA A 534 -28.66 18.60 9.61
CA ALA A 534 -27.52 17.74 9.33
C ALA A 534 -27.95 16.57 8.44
N ASP A 535 -27.40 16.51 7.25
CA ASP A 535 -27.70 15.46 6.29
C ASP A 535 -27.17 14.11 6.82
N SER A 536 -28.03 13.10 6.88
CA SER A 536 -27.72 11.72 7.32
C SER A 536 -26.61 11.03 6.47
N THR A 537 -26.13 11.70 5.43
CA THR A 537 -25.06 11.22 4.52
C THR A 537 -23.64 11.40 5.06
N ASN A 538 -23.45 11.95 6.28
CA ASN A 538 -22.12 12.21 6.86
C ASN A 538 -21.55 11.02 7.63
N THR A 539 -22.27 9.91 7.71
CA THR A 539 -21.83 8.73 8.46
C THR A 539 -21.87 7.47 7.60
N GLY A 540 -20.91 6.58 7.85
CA GLY A 540 -20.92 5.22 7.33
C GLY A 540 -20.82 4.24 8.49
N SER A 541 -21.55 3.12 8.45
CA SER A 541 -21.48 2.12 9.53
C SER A 541 -21.70 0.71 9.03
N ILE A 542 -20.99 -0.24 9.63
CA ILE A 542 -21.14 -1.68 9.43
C ILE A 542 -21.23 -2.34 10.80
N ASN A 543 -22.30 -3.10 11.04
CA ASN A 543 -22.44 -3.93 12.24
C ASN A 543 -22.88 -5.32 11.80
N ILE A 544 -21.96 -6.27 11.82
CA ILE A 544 -22.21 -7.61 11.31
C ILE A 544 -21.49 -8.67 12.13
N SER A 545 -22.14 -9.82 12.27
CA SER A 545 -21.53 -10.99 12.90
C SER A 545 -21.63 -12.19 11.95
N LYS A 546 -20.55 -12.94 11.83
CA LYS A 546 -20.46 -14.12 10.95
C LYS A 546 -19.92 -15.32 11.72
N LEU A 547 -20.47 -16.47 11.40
CA LEU A 547 -19.94 -17.78 11.79
C LEU A 547 -19.16 -18.34 10.60
N LEU A 548 -17.89 -18.64 10.81
CA LEU A 548 -16.92 -19.04 9.78
C LEU A 548 -16.53 -20.51 10.02
N PRO A 549 -17.22 -21.49 9.43
CA PRO A 549 -16.84 -22.89 9.50
C PRO A 549 -15.58 -23.17 8.66
N SER A 550 -14.77 -24.11 9.13
CA SER A 550 -13.64 -24.64 8.38
C SER A 550 -13.45 -26.12 8.65
N VAL A 551 -13.26 -26.90 7.58
CA VAL A 551 -12.91 -28.31 7.63
C VAL A 551 -11.82 -28.60 6.60
N ASN A 552 -10.70 -29.12 7.06
CA ASN A 552 -9.55 -29.48 6.23
C ASN A 552 -9.18 -30.95 6.52
N ALA A 553 -9.04 -31.74 5.49
CA ALA A 553 -8.63 -33.14 5.55
C ALA A 553 -7.26 -33.31 4.87
N ILE A 554 -6.35 -34.02 5.52
CA ILE A 554 -5.04 -34.37 4.97
C ILE A 554 -4.95 -35.90 5.03
N TYR A 555 -4.92 -36.54 3.88
CA TYR A 555 -4.78 -37.97 3.74
C TYR A 555 -3.41 -38.35 3.20
N ALA A 556 -2.61 -39.04 3.99
CA ALA A 556 -1.33 -39.57 3.55
C ALA A 556 -1.58 -40.80 2.67
N LEU A 557 -1.41 -40.65 1.35
CA LEU A 557 -1.51 -41.76 0.39
C LEU A 557 -0.41 -42.78 0.62
N ASN A 558 0.77 -42.29 0.95
CA ASN A 558 1.97 -43.05 1.40
C ASN A 558 2.89 -42.11 2.20
N ASN A 559 4.13 -42.52 2.48
CA ASN A 559 5.08 -41.72 3.27
C ASN A 559 5.49 -40.43 2.58
N ASP A 560 5.38 -40.34 1.25
CA ASP A 560 5.88 -39.23 0.44
C ASP A 560 4.78 -38.46 -0.26
N MET A 561 3.52 -38.93 -0.20
CA MET A 561 2.40 -38.30 -0.91
C MET A 561 1.24 -37.99 0.02
N ASN A 562 0.71 -36.78 -0.12
CA ASN A 562 -0.51 -36.36 0.57
C ASN A 562 -1.58 -35.89 -0.43
N LEU A 563 -2.82 -36.16 -0.08
CA LEU A 563 -4.00 -35.52 -0.67
C LEU A 563 -4.64 -34.64 0.40
N ARG A 564 -4.86 -33.37 0.08
CA ARG A 564 -5.54 -32.41 0.96
C ARG A 564 -6.84 -31.98 0.33
N ALA A 565 -7.88 -31.81 1.14
CA ALA A 565 -9.14 -31.22 0.73
C ALA A 565 -9.60 -30.26 1.83
N GLY A 566 -10.15 -29.12 1.45
CA GLY A 566 -10.60 -28.11 2.39
C GLY A 566 -11.87 -27.42 1.93
N PHE A 567 -12.72 -27.11 2.88
CA PHE A 567 -13.84 -26.18 2.77
C PHE A 567 -13.78 -25.20 3.91
N ASN A 568 -13.92 -23.91 3.60
CA ASN A 568 -13.98 -22.90 4.63
C ASN A 568 -14.74 -21.65 4.15
N GLN A 569 -15.24 -20.88 5.10
CA GLN A 569 -15.83 -19.57 4.85
C GLN A 569 -14.95 -18.48 5.43
N THR A 570 -14.77 -17.40 4.66
CA THR A 570 -13.99 -16.22 5.00
C THR A 570 -14.78 -14.95 4.64
N ILE A 571 -14.24 -13.80 5.02
CA ILE A 571 -14.85 -12.49 4.78
C ILE A 571 -13.82 -11.53 4.21
N ALA A 572 -14.28 -10.43 3.59
CA ALA A 572 -13.47 -9.26 3.35
C ALA A 572 -14.27 -8.01 3.77
N ARG A 573 -13.60 -7.08 4.43
CA ARG A 573 -14.19 -5.84 4.91
C ARG A 573 -13.78 -4.68 4.03
N PRO A 574 -14.64 -3.67 3.84
CA PRO A 574 -14.16 -2.39 3.37
C PRO A 574 -13.24 -1.78 4.43
N ASN A 575 -12.38 -0.83 4.04
CA ASN A 575 -11.62 -0.04 5.00
C ASN A 575 -12.41 1.21 5.42
N LEU A 576 -11.95 1.91 6.47
CA LEU A 576 -12.62 3.10 6.99
C LEU A 576 -12.69 4.23 5.96
N ARG A 577 -11.71 4.34 5.04
CA ARG A 577 -11.71 5.34 3.96
C ARG A 577 -12.79 5.05 2.91
N GLU A 578 -13.04 3.78 2.64
CA GLU A 578 -14.00 3.36 1.61
C GLU A 578 -15.45 3.61 2.05
N ILE A 579 -15.74 3.49 3.34
CA ILE A 579 -17.07 3.81 3.88
C ILE A 579 -17.22 5.28 4.32
N ALA A 580 -16.13 6.07 4.33
CA ALA A 580 -16.21 7.49 4.65
C ALA A 580 -16.92 8.24 3.51
N PRO A 581 -17.90 9.10 3.79
CA PRO A 581 -18.58 9.95 2.79
C PRO A 581 -17.68 11.10 2.33
N PHE A 582 -16.51 10.79 1.88
CA PHE A 582 -15.38 11.68 1.57
C PHE A 582 -15.01 11.60 0.10
N ALA A 583 -14.76 12.75 -0.53
CA ALA A 583 -14.27 12.85 -1.89
C ALA A 583 -12.81 13.31 -1.87
N SER A 584 -11.89 12.42 -2.20
CA SER A 584 -10.47 12.74 -2.41
C SER A 584 -10.28 13.20 -3.84
N PHE A 585 -9.68 14.34 -4.04
CA PHE A 585 -9.37 14.88 -5.36
C PHE A 585 -7.90 14.61 -5.71
N ASP A 586 -7.66 13.92 -6.82
CA ASP A 586 -6.34 13.86 -7.44
C ASP A 586 -6.20 15.02 -8.42
N VAL A 587 -5.42 16.02 -8.03
CA VAL A 587 -5.22 17.26 -8.78
C VAL A 587 -4.50 17.09 -10.11
N LEU A 588 -3.87 15.94 -10.36
CA LEU A 588 -3.09 15.70 -11.55
C LEU A 588 -3.91 15.04 -12.64
N THR A 589 -4.77 14.10 -12.25
CA THR A 589 -5.65 13.39 -13.17
C THR A 589 -7.02 14.06 -13.31
N ASP A 590 -7.32 15.07 -12.49
CA ASP A 590 -8.64 15.69 -12.35
C ASP A 590 -9.73 14.67 -11.97
N GLU A 591 -9.36 13.64 -11.19
CA GLU A 591 -10.25 12.56 -10.77
C GLU A 591 -10.65 12.70 -9.31
N PHE A 592 -11.90 12.33 -9.01
CA PHE A 592 -12.37 12.16 -7.63
C PHE A 592 -12.41 10.69 -7.25
N LEU A 593 -11.89 10.35 -6.08
CA LEU A 593 -12.09 9.06 -5.44
C LEU A 593 -13.11 9.21 -4.33
N LEU A 594 -14.31 8.67 -4.56
CA LEU A 594 -15.43 8.75 -3.64
C LEU A 594 -15.50 7.54 -2.72
N GLY A 595 -15.69 7.77 -1.44
CA GLY A 595 -16.12 6.73 -0.53
C GLY A 595 -17.61 6.41 -0.70
N ASN A 596 -18.03 5.25 -0.17
CA ASN A 596 -19.40 4.79 -0.24
C ASN A 596 -19.87 4.27 1.12
N PRO A 597 -20.66 5.05 1.88
CA PRO A 597 -21.18 4.65 3.18
C PRO A 597 -22.09 3.41 3.17
N THR A 598 -22.59 3.01 1.99
CA THR A 598 -23.50 1.87 1.83
C THR A 598 -22.78 0.55 1.54
N LEU A 599 -21.45 0.53 1.56
CA LEU A 599 -20.68 -0.69 1.34
C LEU A 599 -21.00 -1.75 2.39
N GLU A 600 -21.11 -2.97 1.90
CA GLU A 600 -21.31 -4.16 2.71
C GLU A 600 -20.05 -5.03 2.77
N GLN A 601 -19.99 -5.87 3.79
CA GLN A 601 -18.93 -6.86 3.94
C GLN A 601 -19.11 -8.00 2.93
N THR A 602 -18.05 -8.34 2.21
CA THR A 602 -17.99 -9.52 1.33
C THR A 602 -17.95 -10.81 2.16
N SER A 603 -18.69 -11.83 1.75
CA SER A 603 -18.59 -13.19 2.27
C SER A 603 -18.06 -14.12 1.17
N VAL A 604 -17.20 -15.08 1.53
CA VAL A 604 -16.55 -15.96 0.56
C VAL A 604 -16.60 -17.41 1.02
N SER A 605 -17.05 -18.30 0.14
CA SER A 605 -16.95 -19.75 0.32
C SER A 605 -15.78 -20.30 -0.48
N ASN A 606 -14.87 -21.00 0.17
CA ASN A 606 -13.62 -21.49 -0.41
C ASN A 606 -13.61 -23.02 -0.44
N TYR A 607 -13.21 -23.58 -1.56
CA TYR A 607 -13.02 -25.01 -1.81
C TYR A 607 -11.64 -25.24 -2.36
N ASP A 608 -10.86 -26.11 -1.73
CA ASP A 608 -9.49 -26.42 -2.10
C ASP A 608 -9.29 -27.93 -2.18
N ILE A 609 -8.55 -28.38 -3.19
CA ILE A 609 -8.02 -29.72 -3.27
C ILE A 609 -6.55 -29.63 -3.70
N ARG A 610 -5.68 -30.42 -3.06
CA ARG A 610 -4.23 -30.37 -3.37
C ARG A 610 -3.64 -31.76 -3.22
N TRP A 611 -2.94 -32.21 -4.25
CA TRP A 611 -2.04 -33.34 -4.21
C TRP A 611 -0.60 -32.89 -4.08
N GLU A 612 0.19 -33.56 -3.21
CA GLU A 612 1.59 -33.26 -2.93
C GLU A 612 2.42 -34.53 -3.01
N TYR A 613 3.58 -34.43 -3.65
CA TYR A 613 4.59 -35.48 -3.68
C TYR A 613 5.95 -34.91 -3.25
N PHE A 614 6.50 -35.45 -2.17
CA PHE A 614 7.78 -35.06 -1.58
C PHE A 614 8.83 -36.07 -2.00
N TYR A 615 9.64 -35.73 -2.98
CA TYR A 615 10.73 -36.66 -3.47
C TYR A 615 11.83 -36.86 -2.44
N GLN A 616 12.27 -35.73 -1.82
CA GLN A 616 13.31 -35.64 -0.79
C GLN A 616 13.08 -34.40 0.06
N PRO A 617 13.74 -34.27 1.21
CA PRO A 617 13.62 -33.03 2.02
C PRO A 617 13.94 -31.79 1.19
N GLY A 618 12.96 -30.86 1.14
CA GLY A 618 13.04 -29.62 0.37
C GLY A 618 12.64 -29.73 -1.11
N GLU A 619 12.30 -30.93 -1.61
CA GLU A 619 11.77 -31.14 -2.96
C GLU A 619 10.28 -31.49 -2.94
N ILE A 620 9.51 -30.87 -3.83
CA ILE A 620 8.07 -31.09 -3.92
C ILE A 620 7.61 -30.98 -5.38
N LEU A 621 6.65 -31.82 -5.73
CA LEU A 621 5.74 -31.62 -6.86
C LEU A 621 4.33 -31.54 -6.29
N ALA A 622 3.58 -30.50 -6.61
CA ALA A 622 2.21 -30.38 -6.14
C ALA A 622 1.31 -29.82 -7.24
N VAL A 623 0.05 -30.27 -7.20
CA VAL A 623 -1.02 -29.76 -8.04
C VAL A 623 -2.18 -29.38 -7.10
N SER A 624 -2.66 -28.18 -7.23
CA SER A 624 -3.82 -27.69 -6.47
C SER A 624 -4.90 -27.23 -7.44
N ALA A 625 -6.15 -27.49 -7.07
CA ALA A 625 -7.31 -26.84 -7.68
C ALA A 625 -8.11 -26.12 -6.58
N PHE A 626 -8.60 -24.94 -6.88
CA PHE A 626 -9.39 -24.15 -5.95
C PHE A 626 -10.57 -23.49 -6.63
N HIS A 627 -11.61 -23.24 -5.85
CA HIS A 627 -12.79 -22.49 -6.25
C HIS A 627 -13.23 -21.60 -5.08
N LYS A 628 -13.60 -20.36 -5.39
CA LYS A 628 -14.05 -19.36 -4.43
C LYS A 628 -15.28 -18.68 -4.98
N ASP A 629 -16.36 -18.71 -4.19
CA ASP A 629 -17.60 -17.98 -4.46
C ASP A 629 -17.67 -16.74 -3.58
N PHE A 630 -17.84 -15.59 -4.20
CA PHE A 630 -17.94 -14.29 -3.53
C PHE A 630 -19.37 -13.79 -3.57
N ASN A 631 -19.83 -13.28 -2.44
CA ASN A 631 -21.08 -12.58 -2.30
C ASN A 631 -20.78 -11.14 -1.87
N ASN A 632 -21.31 -10.16 -2.58
CA ASN A 632 -21.06 -8.73 -2.42
C ASN A 632 -19.56 -8.34 -2.47
N PRO A 633 -18.75 -8.80 -3.46
CA PRO A 633 -17.37 -8.33 -3.55
C PRO A 633 -17.31 -6.83 -3.85
N ILE A 634 -16.28 -6.18 -3.30
CA ILE A 634 -16.08 -4.73 -3.45
C ILE A 634 -15.14 -4.47 -4.62
N GLY A 635 -15.58 -3.60 -5.54
CA GLY A 635 -14.82 -3.16 -6.69
C GLY A 635 -14.77 -1.64 -6.82
N LEU A 636 -13.87 -1.17 -7.69
CA LEU A 636 -13.75 0.24 -8.04
C LEU A 636 -14.36 0.47 -9.42
N THR A 637 -15.26 1.43 -9.52
CA THR A 637 -15.92 1.80 -10.78
C THR A 637 -15.55 3.21 -11.19
N LEU A 638 -15.57 3.45 -12.49
CA LEU A 638 -15.46 4.75 -13.11
C LEU A 638 -16.87 5.24 -13.46
N ARG A 639 -17.21 6.46 -13.05
CA ARG A 639 -18.48 7.10 -13.40
C ARG A 639 -18.19 8.32 -14.28
N ASN A 640 -18.89 8.40 -15.40
CA ASN A 640 -18.84 9.55 -16.27
C ASN A 640 -19.72 10.64 -15.70
N ALA A 641 -19.13 11.60 -15.00
CA ALA A 641 -19.75 12.83 -14.52
C ALA A 641 -19.11 14.05 -15.20
N ALA A 642 -19.40 15.24 -14.74
CA ALA A 642 -18.71 16.45 -15.21
C ALA A 642 -17.18 16.37 -15.00
N ASN A 643 -16.78 15.69 -13.92
CA ASN A 643 -15.40 15.24 -13.67
C ASN A 643 -15.39 13.71 -13.62
N ILE A 644 -14.24 13.10 -13.85
CA ILE A 644 -14.07 11.66 -13.72
C ILE A 644 -14.16 11.28 -12.23
N GLU A 645 -15.13 10.44 -11.90
CA GLU A 645 -15.34 9.97 -10.53
C GLU A 645 -15.07 8.48 -10.43
N ARG A 646 -14.20 8.07 -9.51
CA ARG A 646 -14.02 6.69 -9.13
C ARG A 646 -14.74 6.43 -7.81
N GLN A 647 -15.55 5.38 -7.74
CA GLN A 647 -16.31 5.03 -6.54
C GLN A 647 -16.21 3.55 -6.22
N TYR A 648 -16.11 3.24 -4.92
CA TYR A 648 -16.22 1.86 -4.45
C TYR A 648 -17.67 1.41 -4.43
N ILE A 649 -17.94 0.23 -4.97
CA ILE A 649 -19.27 -0.41 -4.95
C ILE A 649 -19.17 -1.88 -4.56
N ASN A 650 -20.27 -2.45 -4.03
CA ASN A 650 -20.43 -3.89 -4.03
C ASN A 650 -21.02 -4.34 -5.36
N VAL A 651 -20.44 -5.35 -5.99
CA VAL A 651 -21.07 -6.09 -7.07
C VAL A 651 -21.84 -7.28 -6.47
N GLU A 652 -22.85 -7.82 -7.17
CA GLU A 652 -23.75 -8.82 -6.60
C GLU A 652 -23.02 -10.09 -6.23
N SER A 653 -22.25 -10.64 -7.16
CA SER A 653 -21.52 -11.87 -6.96
C SER A 653 -20.24 -11.92 -7.78
N GLY A 654 -19.43 -12.93 -7.54
CA GLY A 654 -18.26 -13.22 -8.35
C GLY A 654 -17.67 -14.57 -7.99
N PHE A 655 -16.82 -15.09 -8.86
CA PHE A 655 -16.11 -16.34 -8.59
C PHE A 655 -14.65 -16.26 -9.04
N VAL A 656 -13.80 -17.07 -8.43
CA VAL A 656 -12.42 -17.28 -8.84
C VAL A 656 -12.09 -18.77 -8.73
N SER A 657 -11.74 -19.40 -9.84
CA SER A 657 -11.38 -20.81 -9.92
C SER A 657 -10.00 -20.96 -10.54
N GLY A 658 -9.17 -21.89 -10.09
CA GLY A 658 -7.87 -22.05 -10.69
C GLY A 658 -7.21 -23.39 -10.42
N ILE A 659 -6.17 -23.65 -11.22
CA ILE A 659 -5.27 -24.78 -11.06
C ILE A 659 -3.86 -24.22 -10.89
N GLU A 660 -3.18 -24.67 -9.83
CA GLU A 660 -1.80 -24.30 -9.50
C GLU A 660 -0.90 -25.51 -9.61
N PHE A 661 0.24 -25.36 -10.30
CA PHE A 661 1.32 -26.34 -10.36
C PHE A 661 2.52 -25.79 -9.60
N GLU A 662 3.09 -26.57 -8.71
CA GLU A 662 4.29 -26.23 -7.95
C GLU A 662 5.33 -27.33 -8.11
N MET A 663 6.56 -26.95 -8.45
CA MET A 663 7.68 -27.85 -8.51
C MET A 663 8.90 -27.22 -7.83
N ARG A 664 9.53 -27.99 -6.96
CA ARG A 664 10.83 -27.69 -6.37
C ARG A 664 11.71 -28.94 -6.49
N LYS A 665 12.78 -28.88 -7.28
CA LYS A 665 13.61 -30.05 -7.61
C LYS A 665 15.06 -29.67 -7.72
N LYS A 666 15.93 -30.48 -7.09
CA LYS A 666 17.36 -30.49 -7.37
C LYS A 666 17.60 -31.28 -8.66
N LEU A 667 18.60 -30.87 -9.45
CA LEU A 667 18.87 -31.47 -10.75
C LEU A 667 19.97 -32.55 -10.67
N ASN A 668 20.30 -33.08 -9.48
CA ASN A 668 21.28 -34.13 -9.24
C ASN A 668 21.00 -35.45 -10.00
N PHE A 669 19.75 -35.69 -10.38
CA PHE A 669 19.34 -36.82 -11.21
C PHE A 669 19.92 -36.76 -12.64
N LEU A 670 20.41 -35.62 -13.10
CA LEU A 670 21.10 -35.43 -14.39
C LEU A 670 22.60 -35.75 -14.30
N GLY A 671 23.11 -36.04 -13.09
CA GLY A 671 24.51 -36.41 -12.80
C GLY A 671 25.14 -35.48 -11.75
N GLU A 672 26.29 -35.88 -11.20
CA GLU A 672 27.00 -35.19 -10.10
C GLU A 672 27.33 -33.72 -10.39
N LYS A 673 27.59 -33.39 -11.67
CA LYS A 673 27.84 -31.96 -12.07
C LYS A 673 26.65 -31.02 -11.83
N PHE A 674 25.45 -31.57 -11.69
CA PHE A 674 24.19 -30.83 -11.53
C PHE A 674 23.67 -30.88 -10.09
N GLU A 675 24.39 -31.44 -9.12
CA GLU A 675 23.96 -31.63 -7.73
C GLU A 675 23.61 -30.29 -7.02
N ASN A 676 24.32 -29.22 -7.39
CA ASN A 676 24.15 -27.90 -6.84
C ASN A 676 23.08 -27.05 -7.59
N LEU A 677 22.54 -27.61 -8.68
CA LEU A 677 21.49 -26.95 -9.43
C LEU A 677 20.10 -27.29 -8.90
N LYS A 678 19.25 -26.29 -8.79
CA LYS A 678 17.84 -26.46 -8.41
C LYS A 678 16.93 -25.64 -9.32
N ILE A 679 15.74 -26.15 -9.52
CA ILE A 679 14.64 -25.44 -10.15
C ILE A 679 13.48 -25.31 -9.15
N THR A 680 12.93 -24.13 -9.07
CA THR A 680 11.66 -23.87 -8.37
C THR A 680 10.74 -23.22 -9.39
N SER A 681 9.56 -23.77 -9.60
CA SER A 681 8.57 -23.21 -10.53
C SER A 681 7.18 -23.30 -9.93
N ASN A 682 6.40 -22.29 -10.18
CA ASN A 682 4.97 -22.32 -9.93
C ASN A 682 4.23 -21.63 -11.08
N ILE A 683 3.13 -22.24 -11.49
CA ILE A 683 2.27 -21.73 -12.55
C ILE A 683 0.84 -21.87 -12.08
N ALA A 684 0.06 -20.78 -12.18
CA ALA A 684 -1.37 -20.77 -11.88
C ALA A 684 -2.15 -20.34 -13.13
N PHE A 685 -3.16 -21.12 -13.48
CA PHE A 685 -4.18 -20.77 -14.46
C PHE A 685 -5.46 -20.50 -13.71
N ILE A 686 -6.03 -19.31 -13.89
CA ILE A 686 -7.13 -18.82 -13.08
C ILE A 686 -8.21 -18.29 -14.00
N ASN A 687 -9.43 -18.77 -13.82
CA ASN A 687 -10.63 -18.25 -14.43
C ASN A 687 -11.48 -17.57 -13.38
N SER A 688 -12.02 -16.40 -13.68
CA SER A 688 -12.80 -15.62 -12.74
C SER A 688 -13.88 -14.83 -13.44
N GLY A 689 -14.92 -14.46 -12.70
CA GLY A 689 -15.99 -13.60 -13.19
C GLY A 689 -16.61 -12.78 -12.06
N ILE A 690 -17.23 -11.66 -12.44
CA ILE A 690 -18.06 -10.83 -11.56
C ILE A 690 -19.38 -10.54 -12.25
N ASP A 691 -20.47 -10.53 -11.43
CA ASP A 691 -21.79 -10.11 -11.87
C ASP A 691 -22.03 -8.67 -11.42
N VAL A 692 -22.00 -7.75 -12.36
CA VAL A 692 -22.24 -6.32 -12.10
C VAL A 692 -23.74 -6.06 -12.31
N VAL A 693 -24.41 -5.55 -11.28
CA VAL A 693 -25.83 -5.16 -11.39
C VAL A 693 -25.93 -3.97 -12.34
N GLU A 694 -26.90 -4.03 -13.25
CA GLU A 694 -27.23 -2.97 -14.19
C GLU A 694 -27.75 -1.72 -13.43
N GLN A 695 -26.86 -0.94 -12.85
CA GLN A 695 -27.16 0.35 -12.24
C GLN A 695 -26.33 1.45 -12.92
N GLY A 696 -27.02 2.32 -13.65
CA GLY A 696 -26.42 3.57 -14.13
C GLY A 696 -25.50 3.49 -15.33
N GLY A 697 -25.73 2.54 -16.27
CA GLY A 697 -25.01 2.48 -17.54
C GLY A 697 -23.98 1.34 -17.67
N PHE A 698 -23.84 0.49 -16.66
CA PHE A 698 -22.99 -0.70 -16.78
C PHE A 698 -23.67 -1.76 -17.65
N THR A 699 -22.95 -2.23 -18.68
CA THR A 699 -23.42 -3.37 -19.48
C THR A 699 -23.14 -4.67 -18.73
N PRO A 700 -24.09 -5.65 -18.77
CA PRO A 700 -23.84 -7.00 -18.28
C PRO A 700 -22.87 -7.69 -19.28
N GLU A 701 -21.60 -7.70 -18.97
CA GLU A 701 -20.56 -8.41 -19.71
C GLU A 701 -19.82 -9.35 -18.76
N ASP A 702 -19.25 -10.43 -19.31
CA ASP A 702 -18.39 -11.35 -18.59
C ASP A 702 -17.05 -10.66 -18.24
N ARG A 703 -16.96 -10.04 -17.06
CA ARG A 703 -15.77 -9.38 -16.58
C ARG A 703 -14.97 -10.29 -15.65
N PRO A 704 -13.63 -10.29 -15.72
CA PRO A 704 -12.82 -11.00 -14.74
C PRO A 704 -12.91 -10.33 -13.37
N PHE A 705 -12.53 -11.06 -12.32
CA PHE A 705 -12.48 -10.52 -10.96
C PHE A 705 -11.40 -9.45 -10.81
N PHE A 706 -11.65 -8.45 -9.98
CA PHE A 706 -10.75 -7.30 -9.77
C PHE A 706 -9.32 -7.69 -9.40
N GLY A 707 -8.34 -7.13 -10.09
CA GLY A 707 -6.91 -7.34 -9.87
C GLY A 707 -6.42 -8.75 -10.19
N GLN A 708 -7.34 -9.66 -10.58
CA GLN A 708 -7.03 -11.05 -10.83
C GLN A 708 -6.45 -11.23 -12.24
N ALA A 709 -5.24 -11.81 -12.32
CA ALA A 709 -4.60 -12.16 -13.58
C ALA A 709 -4.91 -13.63 -13.94
N PRO A 710 -5.26 -13.93 -15.21
CA PRO A 710 -5.62 -15.29 -15.64
C PRO A 710 -4.43 -16.25 -15.61
N ILE A 711 -3.21 -15.74 -15.72
CA ILE A 711 -1.98 -16.54 -15.67
C ILE A 711 -0.97 -15.86 -14.75
N LEU A 712 -0.46 -16.62 -13.79
CA LEU A 712 0.69 -16.27 -12.96
C LEU A 712 1.74 -17.36 -13.13
N ALA A 713 2.98 -17.00 -13.49
CA ALA A 713 4.06 -17.95 -13.61
C ALA A 713 5.35 -17.41 -13.00
N ASN A 714 5.99 -18.21 -12.17
CA ASN A 714 7.30 -17.92 -11.59
C ASN A 714 8.20 -19.11 -11.80
N ALA A 715 9.43 -18.87 -12.26
CA ALA A 715 10.46 -19.90 -12.42
C ALA A 715 11.79 -19.37 -11.90
N VAL A 716 12.42 -20.13 -11.02
CA VAL A 716 13.74 -19.80 -10.45
C VAL A 716 14.72 -20.94 -10.73
N PHE A 717 15.79 -20.63 -11.42
CA PHE A 717 16.96 -21.49 -11.56
C PHE A 717 18.01 -21.04 -10.56
N GLY A 718 18.47 -21.95 -9.71
CA GLY A 718 19.47 -21.69 -8.69
C GLY A 718 20.65 -22.66 -8.78
N TYR A 719 21.86 -22.14 -8.55
CA TYR A 719 23.04 -22.88 -8.29
C TYR A 719 23.57 -22.53 -6.90
N ASP A 720 23.62 -23.49 -5.98
CA ASP A 720 24.07 -23.32 -4.60
C ASP A 720 25.25 -24.21 -4.30
N ASN A 721 26.44 -23.64 -4.20
CA ASN A 721 27.63 -24.37 -3.73
C ASN A 721 28.01 -23.88 -2.33
N PHE A 722 27.54 -24.61 -1.31
CA PHE A 722 27.74 -24.26 0.09
C PHE A 722 29.20 -24.36 0.53
N GLU A 723 29.97 -25.34 -0.01
CA GLU A 723 31.41 -25.51 0.31
C GLU A 723 32.22 -24.30 -0.12
N LYS A 724 31.88 -23.75 -1.29
CA LYS A 724 32.52 -22.55 -1.84
C LYS A 724 31.88 -21.26 -1.37
N GLY A 725 30.79 -21.28 -0.60
CA GLY A 725 30.03 -20.12 -0.18
C GLY A 725 29.52 -19.30 -1.36
N PHE A 726 29.19 -19.92 -2.50
CA PHE A 726 28.74 -19.24 -3.72
C PHE A 726 27.35 -19.72 -4.11
N ASN A 727 26.47 -18.75 -4.36
CA ASN A 727 25.17 -19.02 -4.96
C ASN A 727 24.88 -18.02 -6.09
N ILE A 728 24.10 -18.47 -7.07
CA ILE A 728 23.53 -17.63 -8.11
C ILE A 728 22.12 -18.11 -8.44
N SER A 729 21.20 -17.21 -8.65
CA SER A 729 19.84 -17.53 -9.07
C SER A 729 19.35 -16.58 -10.16
N ALA A 730 18.59 -17.13 -11.11
CA ALA A 730 17.83 -16.39 -12.10
C ALA A 730 16.34 -16.65 -11.85
N ALA A 731 15.56 -15.60 -11.67
CA ALA A 731 14.13 -15.66 -11.41
C ALA A 731 13.37 -14.97 -12.54
N TYR A 732 12.50 -15.71 -13.21
CA TYR A 732 11.55 -15.19 -14.20
C TYR A 732 10.16 -15.14 -13.59
N ASN A 733 9.46 -14.00 -13.73
CA ASN A 733 8.10 -13.83 -13.26
C ASN A 733 7.24 -13.31 -14.41
N TYR A 734 6.03 -13.84 -14.53
CA TYR A 734 5.01 -13.42 -15.48
C TYR A 734 3.67 -13.23 -14.77
N LYS A 735 3.03 -12.08 -14.99
CA LYS A 735 1.66 -11.77 -14.58
C LYS A 735 0.87 -11.37 -15.82
N GLY A 736 -0.24 -12.06 -16.09
CA GLY A 736 -1.17 -11.72 -17.18
C GLY A 736 -1.95 -10.43 -16.94
N ASP A 737 -2.75 -10.03 -17.93
CA ASP A 737 -3.63 -8.86 -17.83
C ASP A 737 -4.55 -8.96 -16.63
N ASN A 738 -4.85 -7.84 -15.99
CA ASN A 738 -5.80 -7.81 -14.87
C ASN A 738 -6.67 -6.56 -14.91
N LEU A 739 -7.96 -6.74 -14.62
CA LEU A 739 -8.94 -5.66 -14.51
C LEU A 739 -8.61 -4.76 -13.31
N THR A 740 -8.45 -3.45 -13.56
CA THR A 740 -8.12 -2.46 -12.53
C THR A 740 -9.34 -1.62 -12.15
N VAL A 741 -10.13 -1.18 -13.14
CA VAL A 741 -11.32 -0.36 -12.94
C VAL A 741 -12.43 -0.84 -13.87
N ILE A 742 -13.65 -0.97 -13.35
CA ILE A 742 -14.84 -1.18 -14.17
C ILE A 742 -15.22 0.17 -14.78
N GLY A 743 -15.20 0.23 -16.11
CA GLY A 743 -15.68 1.38 -16.86
C GLY A 743 -17.18 1.35 -17.08
N ASP A 744 -17.75 2.53 -17.29
CA ASP A 744 -19.13 2.68 -17.76
C ASP A 744 -19.21 2.12 -19.19
N SER A 745 -20.31 1.45 -19.52
CA SER A 745 -20.59 0.93 -20.88
C SER A 745 -19.50 0.03 -21.49
N GLY A 746 -18.73 -0.69 -20.64
CA GLY A 746 -17.70 -1.62 -21.10
C GLY A 746 -16.31 -1.02 -21.34
N THR A 747 -16.08 0.24 -20.95
CA THR A 747 -14.77 0.91 -21.07
C THR A 747 -13.83 0.54 -19.90
N ASP A 748 -13.66 -0.76 -19.68
CA ASP A 748 -12.88 -1.31 -18.57
C ASP A 748 -11.38 -1.04 -18.72
N VAL A 749 -10.72 -0.64 -17.63
CA VAL A 749 -9.27 -0.40 -17.61
C VAL A 749 -8.53 -1.65 -17.15
N TYR A 750 -7.58 -2.10 -17.95
CA TYR A 750 -6.72 -3.24 -17.66
C TYR A 750 -5.26 -2.82 -17.51
N THR A 751 -4.61 -3.31 -16.45
CA THR A 751 -3.14 -3.37 -16.43
C THR A 751 -2.71 -4.56 -17.29
N ARG A 752 -1.85 -4.33 -18.28
CA ARG A 752 -1.44 -5.35 -19.25
C ARG A 752 -0.35 -6.26 -18.72
N ALA A 753 -0.19 -7.39 -19.35
CA ALA A 753 0.75 -8.44 -18.91
C ALA A 753 2.17 -7.90 -18.78
N ILE A 754 2.82 -8.31 -17.69
CA ILE A 754 4.19 -7.92 -17.38
C ILE A 754 5.05 -9.16 -17.11
N ASN A 755 6.30 -9.13 -17.60
CA ASN A 755 7.29 -10.15 -17.32
C ASN A 755 8.60 -9.53 -16.85
N THR A 756 9.24 -10.15 -15.87
CA THR A 756 10.52 -9.69 -15.32
C THR A 756 11.52 -10.84 -15.24
N LEU A 757 12.78 -10.50 -15.36
CA LEU A 757 13.91 -11.40 -15.15
C LEU A 757 14.89 -10.77 -14.17
N ASP A 758 15.14 -11.47 -13.07
CA ASP A 758 16.06 -11.04 -12.02
C ASP A 758 17.20 -12.05 -11.92
N VAL A 759 18.45 -11.58 -11.80
CA VAL A 759 19.62 -12.39 -11.54
C VAL A 759 20.31 -11.89 -10.28
N VAL A 760 20.55 -12.81 -9.35
CA VAL A 760 21.21 -12.49 -8.08
C VAL A 760 22.35 -13.49 -7.85
N ALA A 761 23.55 -12.98 -7.57
CA ALA A 761 24.69 -13.78 -7.18
C ALA A 761 25.19 -13.35 -5.80
N SER A 762 25.63 -14.29 -4.98
CA SER A 762 26.31 -13.98 -3.73
C SER A 762 27.49 -14.89 -3.46
N LYS A 763 28.48 -14.35 -2.75
CA LYS A 763 29.70 -14.98 -2.38
C LYS A 763 30.10 -14.63 -0.96
N THR A 764 30.28 -15.66 -0.12
CA THR A 764 30.87 -15.52 1.23
C THR A 764 32.38 -15.73 1.14
N ILE A 765 33.16 -14.82 1.69
CA ILE A 765 34.62 -14.85 1.77
C ILE A 765 35.00 -14.52 3.22
N GLY A 766 35.28 -15.53 4.03
CA GLY A 766 35.49 -15.35 5.47
C GLY A 766 34.27 -14.73 6.12
N GLU A 767 34.45 -13.57 6.75
CA GLU A 767 33.38 -12.84 7.44
C GLU A 767 32.62 -11.84 6.51
N ILE A 768 32.98 -11.81 5.22
CA ILE A 768 32.36 -10.88 4.26
C ILE A 768 31.40 -11.64 3.35
N ASP A 769 30.16 -11.18 3.28
CA ASP A 769 29.18 -11.60 2.30
C ASP A 769 29.03 -10.51 1.24
N ILE A 770 29.37 -10.84 -0.02
CA ILE A 770 29.22 -9.97 -1.19
C ILE A 770 28.01 -10.43 -1.98
N ARG A 771 27.13 -9.50 -2.32
CA ARG A 771 25.98 -9.78 -3.16
C ARG A 771 25.90 -8.78 -4.30
N ILE A 772 25.59 -9.30 -5.49
CA ILE A 772 25.33 -8.53 -6.70
C ILE A 772 23.94 -8.94 -7.19
N ALA A 773 23.11 -7.95 -7.51
CA ALA A 773 21.80 -8.21 -8.08
C ALA A 773 21.59 -7.34 -9.34
N ALA A 774 20.99 -7.96 -10.35
CA ALA A 774 20.47 -7.30 -11.54
C ALA A 774 19.02 -7.70 -11.68
N LYS A 775 18.11 -6.72 -11.56
CA LYS A 775 16.66 -6.95 -11.55
C LYS A 775 16.02 -6.27 -12.73
N ASN A 776 14.83 -6.78 -13.09
CA ASN A 776 14.04 -6.28 -14.20
C ASN A 776 14.83 -6.21 -15.53
N LEU A 777 15.66 -7.20 -15.81
CA LEU A 777 16.55 -7.23 -17.00
C LEU A 777 15.81 -7.21 -18.34
N LEU A 778 14.53 -7.59 -18.37
CA LEU A 778 13.70 -7.52 -19.57
C LEU A 778 13.15 -6.11 -19.81
N ASN A 779 13.10 -5.26 -18.78
CA ASN A 779 12.64 -3.88 -18.82
C ASN A 779 11.35 -3.68 -19.65
N PRO A 780 10.27 -4.42 -19.35
CA PRO A 780 9.02 -4.32 -20.09
C PRO A 780 8.37 -2.95 -19.90
N ASP A 781 7.51 -2.58 -20.85
CA ASP A 781 6.62 -1.44 -20.67
C ASP A 781 5.58 -1.78 -19.59
N TYR A 782 5.37 -0.87 -18.65
CA TYR A 782 4.18 -0.86 -17.80
C TYR A 782 3.07 -0.16 -18.56
N LYS A 783 1.98 -0.88 -18.83
CA LYS A 783 0.89 -0.38 -19.67
C LYS A 783 -0.47 -0.60 -19.03
N GLU A 784 -1.27 0.46 -18.99
CA GLU A 784 -2.70 0.42 -18.71
C GLU A 784 -3.45 0.83 -19.96
N SER A 785 -4.50 0.09 -20.32
CA SER A 785 -5.29 0.39 -21.52
C SER A 785 -6.73 -0.10 -21.40
N ILE A 786 -7.58 0.51 -22.21
CA ILE A 786 -8.96 0.12 -22.43
C ILE A 786 -9.00 -0.62 -23.77
N GLU A 787 -9.74 -1.71 -23.86
CA GLU A 787 -10.04 -2.40 -25.09
C GLU A 787 -11.50 -2.14 -25.46
N TRP A 788 -11.74 -1.48 -26.62
CA TRP A 788 -13.06 -1.11 -27.07
C TRP A 788 -13.19 -1.38 -28.57
N GLU A 789 -14.25 -2.11 -28.98
CA GLU A 789 -14.52 -2.48 -30.36
C GLU A 789 -13.29 -3.07 -31.10
N GLY A 790 -12.47 -3.87 -30.40
CA GLY A 790 -11.27 -4.50 -30.94
C GLY A 790 -10.08 -3.55 -31.14
N GLN A 791 -10.14 -2.33 -30.62
CA GLN A 791 -9.04 -1.37 -30.57
C GLN A 791 -8.52 -1.22 -29.16
N GLU A 792 -7.19 -1.08 -29.01
CA GLU A 792 -6.54 -0.81 -27.73
C GLU A 792 -6.29 0.71 -27.58
N TYR A 793 -6.78 1.28 -26.50
CA TYR A 793 -6.61 2.67 -26.10
C TYR A 793 -5.71 2.76 -24.88
N ILE A 794 -4.48 3.21 -25.07
CA ILE A 794 -3.48 3.30 -23.98
C ILE A 794 -3.84 4.46 -23.05
N SER A 795 -4.08 4.15 -21.79
CA SER A 795 -4.32 5.16 -20.73
C SER A 795 -3.02 5.57 -20.04
N ARG A 796 -2.10 4.62 -19.82
CA ARG A 796 -0.79 4.89 -19.20
C ARG A 796 0.29 4.01 -19.80
N LEU A 797 1.47 4.60 -20.05
CA LEU A 797 2.63 3.86 -20.56
C LEU A 797 3.94 4.45 -20.03
N TYR A 798 4.79 3.63 -19.40
CA TYR A 798 6.13 4.00 -18.95
C TYR A 798 7.03 2.79 -18.77
N LYS A 799 8.34 3.03 -18.57
CA LYS A 799 9.33 2.01 -18.21
C LYS A 799 9.82 2.19 -16.78
N ARG A 800 10.07 1.07 -16.09
CA ARG A 800 10.62 1.08 -14.72
C ARG A 800 12.14 1.03 -14.66
N GLY A 801 12.82 0.78 -15.79
CA GLY A 801 14.27 0.61 -15.85
C GLY A 801 14.78 -0.73 -15.31
N MET A 802 16.07 -0.94 -15.46
CA MET A 802 16.80 -2.10 -14.91
C MET A 802 17.56 -1.67 -13.66
N ASP A 803 17.47 -2.48 -12.58
CA ASP A 803 18.14 -2.23 -11.31
C ASP A 803 19.42 -3.07 -11.17
N PHE A 804 20.52 -2.42 -10.86
CA PHE A 804 21.80 -3.05 -10.52
C PHE A 804 22.19 -2.66 -9.10
N SER A 805 22.51 -3.63 -8.25
CA SER A 805 22.91 -3.33 -6.87
C SER A 805 24.04 -4.23 -6.39
N VAL A 806 24.86 -3.68 -5.49
CA VAL A 806 25.91 -4.37 -4.76
C VAL A 806 25.67 -4.17 -3.27
N SER A 807 25.79 -5.25 -2.51
CA SER A 807 25.68 -5.22 -1.06
C SER A 807 26.88 -5.95 -0.45
N LEU A 808 27.48 -5.35 0.57
CA LEU A 808 28.57 -5.88 1.36
C LEU A 808 28.10 -6.03 2.80
N SER A 809 28.13 -7.24 3.34
CA SER A 809 27.81 -7.48 4.75
C SER A 809 29.05 -8.04 5.44
N TYR A 810 29.44 -7.41 6.55
CA TYR A 810 30.59 -7.84 7.36
C TYR A 810 30.11 -8.32 8.73
N ARG A 811 30.45 -9.55 9.08
CA ARG A 811 30.20 -10.12 10.41
C ARG A 811 31.34 -9.71 11.32
N LEU A 812 31.01 -8.86 12.30
CA LEU A 812 31.94 -8.37 13.31
C LEU A 812 32.11 -9.36 14.46
N LEU A 813 31.06 -10.17 14.74
CA LEU A 813 30.99 -11.20 15.77
C LEU A 813 30.23 -12.41 15.21
#